data_702c9dd108e0ec7aa2926653da32eccc
#
_entry.id   702c9dd108e0ec7aa2926653da32eccc
#
_cell.length_a   1.000
_cell.length_b   1.000
_cell.length_c   1.000
_cell.angle_alpha   90.00
_cell.angle_beta   90.00
_cell.angle_gamma   90.00
#
_symmetry.space_group_name_H-M   'P 1'
#
loop_
_entity.id
_entity.type
_entity.pdbx_description
1 polymer ?
#
loop_
_entity_poly.entity_id
_entity_poly.type
_entity_poly.pdbx_seq_one_letter_code
_entity_poly.pdbx_strand_id
1 'polypeptide(L)'
;MNWKERIYCGDVTLSDSGKDILLLGWVDAIRDHGNVLFIHLRDIRGIVQVVFSSEKNKESYDIAASLREEFVIEVKGKVAKREQGTENPNIKTGNIEVNASELKILSRSKTLPFRISEKAMVLGEDISASPENVDEDLRLQYRYLDLRRPSMQHLFIKRYEILKCIRSFLDVNNFYEIETPFLTRSTPEGARDYLVPSRVHQGKFYALPQSPQLFKQLLMMSGMDRYFQIARCFRDEDLRPNRQPEFTQLDMEASFIDEEFIYELLEELTIQMFAIGGIELPRPFPRMTYKTAIDKYGIDRPDLRFGMTFEDVTDLLTATKYSIFKQIIKKKGIIKGFCVKDMAETLSKNVLQNEYAMRIVRSFGAKGMTWMKVVDGQLQSNIVQFFSEDEQKALITRFRAEDGDVLMMIADTDHDLVNRVLCDLRLHVANRYNLIPEDRYCPVWVTEFPLFELKDGAPNSQHHPFTMPDRTDFDPENIDELLSLNSRAYDLVMNGEELGGGSIRIHDMNVQKKIFRALGLSQSEAEAKFGFFLRALEYGAPPHAGLALGIDRVIAMILNTSSIRDVIAFPKNRRASCPLTRAPNLADKSQLDELGLMGGLKGVISAMKEDDSYGEETQGKANQKREKISTDEVKHVAKLARLSMTDEETEKYRNDLNSILDYVAALEDVDTSDIAPMSHVLDIKNVWRDDTPVERENPLELLNNAPEREEAYYKVPKILEGN
;
A
#
# COMPACT_ATOMS: atom_id res chain seq x y z
N MET A 1 -26.19 33.65 10.22
CA MET A 1 -26.24 32.38 9.45
C MET A 1 -27.41 31.54 9.92
N ASN A 2 -28.39 31.27 9.08
CA ASN A 2 -29.49 30.35 9.41
C ASN A 2 -29.26 28.99 8.73
N TRP A 3 -28.60 28.08 9.43
CA TRP A 3 -28.26 26.76 8.89
C TRP A 3 -29.48 25.91 8.48
N LYS A 4 -30.67 26.21 9.04
CA LYS A 4 -31.92 25.52 8.72
C LYS A 4 -32.48 25.89 7.35
N GLU A 5 -32.10 27.04 6.81
CA GLU A 5 -32.54 27.54 5.50
C GLU A 5 -31.55 27.16 4.39
N ARG A 6 -30.38 26.61 4.76
CA ARG A 6 -29.34 26.19 3.80
C ARG A 6 -29.86 25.09 2.89
N ILE A 7 -29.71 25.30 1.58
CA ILE A 7 -29.80 24.23 0.56
C ILE A 7 -28.39 23.88 0.11
N TYR A 8 -28.13 22.59 -0.12
CA TYR A 8 -26.84 22.15 -0.67
C TYR A 8 -26.73 22.48 -2.15
N CYS A 9 -25.53 22.88 -2.59
CA CYS A 9 -25.27 23.32 -3.95
C CYS A 9 -25.70 22.28 -5.02
N GLY A 10 -25.38 21.00 -4.79
CA GLY A 10 -25.71 19.91 -5.72
C GLY A 10 -27.16 19.42 -5.64
N ASP A 11 -27.96 19.90 -4.68
CA ASP A 11 -29.35 19.48 -4.49
C ASP A 11 -30.35 20.48 -5.09
N VAL A 12 -29.89 21.63 -5.59
CA VAL A 12 -30.75 22.62 -6.27
C VAL A 12 -31.20 22.07 -7.62
N THR A 13 -32.51 22.15 -7.90
CA THR A 13 -33.15 21.58 -9.10
C THR A 13 -33.99 22.58 -9.84
N LEU A 14 -34.46 22.22 -11.06
CA LEU A 14 -35.43 23.03 -11.82
C LEU A 14 -36.73 23.28 -11.07
N SER A 15 -37.17 22.41 -10.16
CA SER A 15 -38.37 22.59 -9.35
C SER A 15 -38.22 23.71 -8.31
N ASP A 16 -37.02 24.20 -8.08
CA ASP A 16 -36.71 25.31 -7.21
C ASP A 16 -36.71 26.66 -7.95
N SER A 17 -36.94 26.66 -9.26
CA SER A 17 -36.99 27.88 -10.06
C SER A 17 -37.97 28.88 -9.50
N GLY A 18 -37.54 30.13 -9.33
CA GLY A 18 -38.31 31.20 -8.76
C GLY A 18 -38.26 31.31 -7.23
N LYS A 19 -37.69 30.32 -6.51
CA LYS A 19 -37.53 30.37 -5.07
C LYS A 19 -36.28 31.15 -4.68
N ASP A 20 -36.35 31.84 -3.55
CA ASP A 20 -35.18 32.42 -2.89
C ASP A 20 -34.52 31.34 -2.01
N ILE A 21 -33.20 31.16 -2.16
CA ILE A 21 -32.44 30.12 -1.45
C ILE A 21 -31.21 30.69 -0.77
N LEU A 22 -30.73 29.99 0.26
CA LEU A 22 -29.48 30.25 0.95
C LEU A 22 -28.45 29.14 0.62
N LEU A 23 -27.32 29.53 0.06
CA LEU A 23 -26.22 28.66 -0.25
C LEU A 23 -24.99 28.98 0.61
N LEU A 24 -24.26 27.96 1.02
CA LEU A 24 -23.01 28.06 1.76
C LEU A 24 -22.00 27.12 1.15
N GLY A 25 -20.84 27.61 0.75
CA GLY A 25 -19.84 26.76 0.11
C GLY A 25 -18.52 27.47 -0.15
N TRP A 26 -17.69 26.79 -0.88
CA TRP A 26 -16.38 27.26 -1.35
C TRP A 26 -16.49 27.75 -2.81
N VAL A 27 -15.81 28.84 -3.11
CA VAL A 27 -15.65 29.32 -4.50
C VAL A 27 -14.74 28.36 -5.24
N ASP A 28 -15.27 27.61 -6.20
CA ASP A 28 -14.53 26.63 -6.98
C ASP A 28 -13.89 27.25 -8.25
N ALA A 29 -14.63 28.10 -8.94
CA ALA A 29 -14.14 28.79 -10.12
C ALA A 29 -14.86 30.13 -10.30
N ILE A 30 -14.16 31.09 -10.91
CA ILE A 30 -14.69 32.43 -11.21
C ILE A 30 -14.48 32.69 -12.72
N ARG A 31 -15.54 33.23 -13.36
CA ARG A 31 -15.48 33.67 -14.76
C ARG A 31 -16.02 35.10 -14.81
N ASP A 32 -15.21 36.01 -15.28
CA ASP A 32 -15.55 37.42 -15.46
C ASP A 32 -15.93 37.70 -16.92
N HIS A 33 -17.14 38.23 -17.12
CA HIS A 33 -17.67 38.64 -18.42
C HIS A 33 -18.04 40.14 -18.41
N GLY A 34 -17.21 40.95 -17.78
CA GLY A 34 -17.39 42.39 -17.65
C GLY A 34 -18.42 42.76 -16.58
N ASN A 35 -19.68 43.03 -16.96
CA ASN A 35 -20.72 43.42 -16.00
C ASN A 35 -21.37 42.24 -15.25
N VAL A 36 -20.95 41.00 -15.55
CA VAL A 36 -21.49 39.77 -14.95
C VAL A 36 -20.36 38.84 -14.53
N LEU A 37 -20.43 38.39 -13.28
CA LEU A 37 -19.53 37.37 -12.74
C LEU A 37 -20.27 36.08 -12.56
N PHE A 38 -19.71 34.99 -13.10
CA PHE A 38 -20.19 33.62 -12.89
C PHE A 38 -19.25 32.92 -11.91
N ILE A 39 -19.83 32.44 -10.82
CA ILE A 39 -19.10 31.74 -9.77
C ILE A 39 -19.64 30.34 -9.66
N HIS A 40 -18.77 29.34 -9.75
CA HIS A 40 -19.08 28.00 -9.32
C HIS A 40 -18.92 27.92 -7.81
N LEU A 41 -20.02 27.68 -7.10
CA LEU A 41 -20.03 27.46 -5.67
C LEU A 41 -20.13 25.97 -5.39
N ARG A 42 -19.19 25.45 -4.61
CA ARG A 42 -19.04 24.02 -4.33
C ARG A 42 -19.30 23.70 -2.88
N ASP A 43 -20.00 22.59 -2.64
CA ASP A 43 -20.07 21.93 -1.33
C ASP A 43 -19.97 20.40 -1.50
N ILE A 44 -20.22 19.64 -0.45
CA ILE A 44 -20.12 18.16 -0.43
C ILE A 44 -21.12 17.48 -1.38
N ARG A 45 -22.21 18.14 -1.80
CA ARG A 45 -23.23 17.59 -2.70
C ARG A 45 -22.99 17.93 -4.15
N GLY A 46 -22.09 18.87 -4.45
CA GLY A 46 -21.73 19.26 -5.81
C GLY A 46 -21.54 20.74 -6.00
N ILE A 47 -21.74 21.19 -7.25
CA ILE A 47 -21.47 22.55 -7.70
C ILE A 47 -22.75 23.16 -8.24
N VAL A 48 -22.96 24.46 -7.98
CA VAL A 48 -24.01 25.29 -8.60
C VAL A 48 -23.41 26.58 -9.14
N GLN A 49 -23.89 27.06 -10.28
CA GLN A 49 -23.51 28.37 -10.79
C GLN A 49 -24.29 29.48 -10.07
N VAL A 50 -23.55 30.47 -9.56
CA VAL A 50 -24.10 31.70 -8.98
C VAL A 50 -23.73 32.86 -9.89
N VAL A 51 -24.69 33.72 -10.18
CA VAL A 51 -24.54 34.87 -11.10
C VAL A 51 -24.66 36.17 -10.32
N PHE A 52 -23.65 37.03 -10.46
CA PHE A 52 -23.63 38.37 -9.93
C PHE A 52 -23.64 39.39 -11.10
N SER A 53 -24.59 40.28 -11.10
CA SER A 53 -24.72 41.32 -12.15
C SER A 53 -24.58 42.70 -11.51
N SER A 54 -23.70 43.53 -12.04
CA SER A 54 -23.49 44.91 -11.63
C SER A 54 -24.75 45.78 -11.83
N GLU A 55 -25.58 45.43 -12.82
CA GLU A 55 -26.82 46.13 -13.13
C GLU A 55 -27.94 45.76 -12.13
N LYS A 56 -27.96 44.52 -11.63
CA LYS A 56 -29.04 44.05 -10.70
C LYS A 56 -28.70 44.38 -9.25
N ASN A 57 -27.47 44.20 -8.81
CA ASN A 57 -26.98 44.47 -7.47
C ASN A 57 -25.49 44.79 -7.48
N LYS A 58 -25.19 46.10 -7.50
CA LYS A 58 -23.80 46.58 -7.58
C LYS A 58 -23.00 46.24 -6.31
N GLU A 59 -23.60 46.28 -5.11
CA GLU A 59 -22.92 45.99 -3.87
C GLU A 59 -22.44 44.55 -3.82
N SER A 60 -23.33 43.59 -4.09
CA SER A 60 -22.96 42.17 -4.16
C SER A 60 -21.96 41.88 -5.29
N TYR A 61 -22.05 42.58 -6.43
CA TYR A 61 -21.10 42.47 -7.52
C TYR A 61 -19.70 42.96 -7.11
N ASP A 62 -19.58 44.12 -6.47
CA ASP A 62 -18.30 44.68 -6.03
C ASP A 62 -17.62 43.77 -4.99
N ILE A 63 -18.38 43.14 -4.10
CA ILE A 63 -17.87 42.12 -3.18
C ILE A 63 -17.42 40.88 -3.97
N ALA A 64 -18.23 40.44 -4.94
CA ALA A 64 -17.92 39.25 -5.76
C ALA A 64 -16.66 39.42 -6.63
N ALA A 65 -16.37 40.63 -7.11
CA ALA A 65 -15.16 40.95 -7.83
C ALA A 65 -13.86 40.78 -7.00
N SER A 66 -13.98 40.78 -5.67
CA SER A 66 -12.85 40.55 -4.76
C SER A 66 -12.63 39.06 -4.40
N LEU A 67 -13.54 38.18 -4.84
CA LEU A 67 -13.44 36.74 -4.52
C LEU A 67 -12.24 36.08 -5.20
N ARG A 68 -11.74 35.03 -4.54
CA ARG A 68 -10.73 34.14 -5.09
C ARG A 68 -11.17 32.69 -4.84
N GLU A 69 -10.55 31.77 -5.56
CA GLU A 69 -10.76 30.33 -5.35
C GLU A 69 -10.58 29.96 -3.87
N GLU A 70 -11.42 29.02 -3.41
CA GLU A 70 -11.47 28.51 -2.03
C GLU A 70 -11.87 29.54 -0.95
N PHE A 71 -12.35 30.74 -1.31
CA PHE A 71 -13.05 31.57 -0.34
C PHE A 71 -14.36 30.90 0.08
N VAL A 72 -14.68 30.95 1.36
CA VAL A 72 -15.96 30.46 1.90
C VAL A 72 -16.95 31.61 1.89
N ILE A 73 -18.10 31.40 1.24
CA ILE A 73 -19.11 32.44 1.07
C ILE A 73 -20.50 31.94 1.46
N GLU A 74 -21.30 32.91 1.87
CA GLU A 74 -22.77 32.80 2.04
C GLU A 74 -23.41 33.61 0.92
N VAL A 75 -24.34 33.00 0.18
CA VAL A 75 -25.06 33.62 -0.93
C VAL A 75 -26.54 33.41 -0.72
N LYS A 76 -27.31 34.50 -0.75
CA LYS A 76 -28.76 34.43 -0.99
C LYS A 76 -29.06 34.82 -2.41
N GLY A 77 -29.98 34.12 -3.05
CA GLY A 77 -30.32 34.41 -4.40
C GLY A 77 -31.51 33.61 -4.90
N LYS A 78 -32.02 34.01 -6.05
CA LYS A 78 -33.17 33.39 -6.71
C LYS A 78 -32.74 32.37 -7.72
N VAL A 79 -33.29 31.17 -7.63
CA VAL A 79 -33.04 30.11 -8.62
C VAL A 79 -33.71 30.48 -9.95
N ALA A 80 -32.96 30.37 -11.04
CA ALA A 80 -33.45 30.60 -12.40
C ALA A 80 -33.05 29.45 -13.31
N LYS A 81 -33.83 29.18 -14.34
CA LYS A 81 -33.43 28.31 -15.44
C LYS A 81 -32.39 29.05 -16.27
N ARG A 82 -31.32 28.39 -16.67
CA ARG A 82 -30.35 28.97 -17.61
C ARG A 82 -30.98 29.28 -18.96
N GLU A 83 -30.43 30.26 -19.65
CA GLU A 83 -30.81 30.57 -20.99
C GLU A 83 -30.55 29.36 -21.92
N GLN A 84 -31.43 29.19 -22.92
CA GLN A 84 -31.28 28.08 -23.88
C GLN A 84 -29.93 28.15 -24.60
N GLY A 85 -29.15 27.06 -24.57
CA GLY A 85 -27.82 26.96 -25.14
C GLY A 85 -26.68 27.34 -24.19
N THR A 86 -26.97 27.71 -22.94
CA THR A 86 -25.96 27.97 -21.90
C THR A 86 -25.94 26.90 -20.83
N GLU A 87 -26.71 25.82 -21.02
CA GLU A 87 -26.75 24.69 -20.10
C GLU A 87 -25.37 24.00 -20.02
N ASN A 88 -24.99 23.54 -18.84
CA ASN A 88 -23.76 22.81 -18.63
C ASN A 88 -24.04 21.33 -18.30
N PRO A 89 -23.92 20.41 -19.27
CA PRO A 89 -24.19 18.98 -19.04
C PRO A 89 -23.20 18.32 -18.08
N ASN A 90 -22.07 18.95 -17.77
CA ASN A 90 -21.01 18.39 -16.95
C ASN A 90 -21.23 18.56 -15.44
N ILE A 91 -22.25 19.30 -15.02
CA ILE A 91 -22.63 19.43 -13.61
C ILE A 91 -24.12 19.10 -13.44
N LYS A 92 -24.45 18.43 -12.32
CA LYS A 92 -25.82 17.97 -12.01
C LYS A 92 -26.83 19.12 -12.05
N THR A 93 -26.42 20.31 -11.67
CA THR A 93 -27.23 21.53 -11.62
C THR A 93 -27.14 22.36 -12.91
N GLY A 94 -26.64 21.79 -13.99
CA GLY A 94 -26.26 22.53 -15.20
C GLY A 94 -27.41 23.20 -15.96
N ASN A 95 -28.65 22.86 -15.67
CA ASN A 95 -29.85 23.47 -16.24
C ASN A 95 -30.36 24.71 -15.49
N ILE A 96 -29.74 25.00 -14.33
CA ILE A 96 -30.14 26.13 -13.45
C ILE A 96 -28.93 27.00 -13.09
N GLU A 97 -29.23 28.19 -12.64
CA GLU A 97 -28.30 29.11 -12.01
C GLU A 97 -29.00 29.85 -10.87
N VAL A 98 -28.21 30.47 -10.00
CA VAL A 98 -28.73 31.26 -8.88
C VAL A 98 -28.34 32.72 -9.08
N ASN A 99 -29.33 33.59 -9.32
CA ASN A 99 -29.11 35.01 -9.41
C ASN A 99 -28.97 35.58 -7.98
N ALA A 100 -27.75 35.97 -7.62
CA ALA A 100 -27.43 36.44 -6.27
C ALA A 100 -28.09 37.79 -5.94
N SER A 101 -28.68 37.85 -4.76
CA SER A 101 -29.22 39.09 -4.15
C SER A 101 -28.34 39.60 -3.01
N GLU A 102 -27.72 38.71 -2.23
CA GLU A 102 -26.83 39.05 -1.13
C GLU A 102 -25.59 38.15 -1.16
N LEU A 103 -24.43 38.73 -0.83
CA LEU A 103 -23.18 38.02 -0.70
C LEU A 103 -22.45 38.38 0.58
N LYS A 104 -21.98 37.37 1.32
CA LYS A 104 -21.13 37.56 2.48
C LYS A 104 -19.93 36.66 2.42
N ILE A 105 -18.70 37.20 2.54
CA ILE A 105 -17.49 36.43 2.70
C ILE A 105 -17.41 35.95 4.15
N LEU A 106 -17.41 34.64 4.36
CA LEU A 106 -17.30 34.03 5.68
C LEU A 106 -15.83 33.78 6.06
N SER A 107 -15.02 33.40 5.10
CA SER A 107 -13.58 33.19 5.29
C SER A 107 -12.82 33.39 3.98
N ARG A 108 -11.62 33.97 4.07
CA ARG A 108 -10.72 34.15 2.94
C ARG A 108 -9.70 33.01 2.87
N SER A 109 -9.26 32.65 1.69
CA SER A 109 -8.19 31.69 1.46
C SER A 109 -6.88 32.40 1.13
N LYS A 110 -5.76 31.81 1.53
CA LYS A 110 -4.43 32.13 0.99
C LYS A 110 -4.28 31.52 -0.41
N THR A 111 -3.19 31.86 -1.11
CA THR A 111 -2.80 31.17 -2.34
C THR A 111 -2.63 29.67 -2.07
N LEU A 112 -3.23 28.84 -2.91
CA LEU A 112 -3.22 27.40 -2.74
C LEU A 112 -1.87 26.80 -3.13
N PRO A 113 -1.35 25.81 -2.39
CA PRO A 113 -0.13 25.10 -2.76
C PRO A 113 -0.30 24.20 -3.99
N PHE A 114 -1.55 23.80 -4.30
CA PHE A 114 -1.93 23.05 -5.49
C PHE A 114 -3.41 23.30 -5.79
N ARG A 115 -3.82 23.00 -7.01
CA ARG A 115 -5.21 23.18 -7.45
C ARG A 115 -6.14 22.12 -6.84
N ILE A 116 -7.32 22.54 -6.35
CA ILE A 116 -8.37 21.69 -5.78
C ILE A 116 -9.43 21.36 -6.83
N SER A 117 -9.80 22.36 -7.66
CA SER A 117 -10.82 22.17 -8.69
C SER A 117 -10.38 21.18 -9.76
N GLU A 118 -11.16 20.12 -9.96
CA GLU A 118 -10.94 19.06 -10.95
C GLU A 118 -11.80 19.35 -12.19
N LYS A 119 -11.33 20.26 -13.04
CA LYS A 119 -12.07 20.61 -14.27
C LYS A 119 -12.36 19.43 -15.19
N ALA A 120 -11.50 18.41 -15.16
CA ALA A 120 -11.70 17.18 -15.91
C ALA A 120 -12.96 16.41 -15.48
N MET A 121 -13.30 16.39 -14.18
CA MET A 121 -14.57 15.82 -13.69
C MET A 121 -15.81 16.59 -14.16
N VAL A 122 -15.65 17.91 -14.42
CA VAL A 122 -16.71 18.78 -14.94
C VAL A 122 -16.92 18.56 -16.45
N LEU A 123 -15.92 18.02 -17.16
CA LEU A 123 -15.94 17.85 -18.63
C LEU A 123 -16.21 16.41 -19.08
N GLY A 124 -16.40 15.47 -18.17
CA GLY A 124 -16.63 14.05 -18.52
C GLY A 124 -15.41 13.33 -19.10
N GLU A 125 -14.22 13.92 -18.98
CA GLU A 125 -12.96 13.25 -19.29
C GLU A 125 -12.56 12.29 -18.17
N ASP A 126 -11.89 11.21 -18.55
CA ASP A 126 -11.54 10.10 -17.66
C ASP A 126 -10.81 10.58 -16.39
N ILE A 127 -11.32 10.21 -15.22
CA ILE A 127 -10.82 10.63 -13.90
C ILE A 127 -9.36 10.21 -13.67
N SER A 128 -8.87 9.23 -14.46
CA SER A 128 -7.48 8.75 -14.43
C SER A 128 -6.45 9.78 -14.91
N ALA A 129 -6.88 10.80 -15.64
CA ALA A 129 -6.04 11.86 -16.18
C ALA A 129 -6.15 13.16 -15.37
N SER A 130 -5.78 13.14 -14.08
CA SER A 130 -5.53 14.40 -13.36
C SER A 130 -4.30 15.08 -13.98
N PRO A 131 -4.43 16.30 -14.58
CA PRO A 131 -3.34 16.92 -15.32
C PRO A 131 -2.19 17.44 -14.45
N GLU A 132 -2.27 17.32 -13.16
CA GLU A 132 -1.22 17.78 -12.24
C GLU A 132 -0.77 16.63 -11.34
N ASN A 133 0.42 16.11 -11.62
CA ASN A 133 1.14 15.17 -10.76
C ASN A 133 1.63 15.92 -9.50
N VAL A 134 0.71 16.19 -8.57
CA VAL A 134 1.07 16.80 -7.30
C VAL A 134 1.77 15.76 -6.44
N ASP A 135 2.96 16.11 -5.96
CA ASP A 135 3.74 15.25 -5.06
C ASP A 135 2.92 14.75 -3.88
N GLU A 136 3.06 13.45 -3.56
CA GLU A 136 2.28 12.80 -2.50
C GLU A 136 2.54 13.46 -1.13
N ASP A 137 3.78 13.80 -0.80
CA ASP A 137 4.12 14.40 0.49
C ASP A 137 3.52 15.81 0.62
N LEU A 138 3.46 16.59 -0.47
CA LEU A 138 2.77 17.87 -0.50
C LEU A 138 1.24 17.70 -0.29
N ARG A 139 0.62 16.73 -0.95
CA ARG A 139 -0.80 16.39 -0.73
C ARG A 139 -1.06 15.98 0.72
N LEU A 140 -0.18 15.19 1.32
CA LEU A 140 -0.28 14.75 2.70
C LEU A 140 -0.02 15.89 3.70
N GLN A 141 0.87 16.84 3.39
CA GLN A 141 1.12 18.03 4.20
C GLN A 141 -0.11 18.94 4.26
N TYR A 142 -0.79 19.10 3.14
CA TYR A 142 -2.03 19.88 3.04
C TYR A 142 -3.25 18.98 2.86
N ARG A 143 -3.29 17.85 3.56
CA ARG A 143 -4.34 16.83 3.38
C ARG A 143 -5.77 17.36 3.50
N TYR A 144 -6.01 18.36 4.32
CA TYR A 144 -7.31 19.03 4.44
C TYR A 144 -7.72 19.78 3.17
N LEU A 145 -6.78 20.20 2.33
CA LEU A 145 -7.07 20.75 1.00
C LEU A 145 -7.29 19.62 -0.01
N ASP A 146 -6.45 18.60 0.00
CA ASP A 146 -6.59 17.43 -0.87
C ASP A 146 -7.95 16.74 -0.68
N LEU A 147 -8.42 16.63 0.57
CA LEU A 147 -9.75 16.11 0.90
C LEU A 147 -10.93 16.98 0.43
N ARG A 148 -10.70 18.20 -0.05
CA ARG A 148 -11.75 19.03 -0.69
C ARG A 148 -11.98 18.64 -2.15
N ARG A 149 -11.05 17.93 -2.77
CA ARG A 149 -11.18 17.49 -4.16
C ARG A 149 -12.39 16.56 -4.30
N PRO A 150 -13.25 16.75 -5.31
CA PRO A 150 -14.42 15.92 -5.52
C PRO A 150 -14.10 14.43 -5.63
N SER A 151 -12.99 14.04 -6.29
CA SER A 151 -12.53 12.66 -6.38
C SER A 151 -12.25 12.08 -4.99
N MET A 152 -11.52 12.82 -4.13
CA MET A 152 -11.23 12.38 -2.78
C MET A 152 -12.50 12.27 -1.92
N GLN A 153 -13.39 13.25 -2.00
CA GLN A 153 -14.69 13.20 -1.29
C GLN A 153 -15.51 11.98 -1.70
N HIS A 154 -15.53 11.65 -2.99
CA HIS A 154 -16.18 10.44 -3.51
C HIS A 154 -15.64 9.16 -2.85
N LEU A 155 -14.31 9.01 -2.71
CA LEU A 155 -13.71 7.86 -2.05
C LEU A 155 -14.21 7.69 -0.61
N PHE A 156 -14.30 8.80 0.15
CA PHE A 156 -14.77 8.75 1.55
C PHE A 156 -16.26 8.54 1.70
N ILE A 157 -17.07 9.05 0.76
CA ILE A 157 -18.52 8.77 0.71
C ILE A 157 -18.72 7.29 0.44
N LYS A 158 -18.01 6.71 -0.54
CA LYS A 158 -18.06 5.28 -0.84
C LYS A 158 -17.57 4.41 0.33
N ARG A 159 -16.49 4.83 0.98
CA ARG A 159 -16.02 4.18 2.22
C ARG A 159 -17.13 4.14 3.27
N TYR A 160 -17.83 5.25 3.50
CA TYR A 160 -18.96 5.32 4.42
C TYR A 160 -20.09 4.37 4.03
N GLU A 161 -20.46 4.32 2.72
CA GLU A 161 -21.51 3.44 2.22
C GLU A 161 -21.15 1.96 2.45
N ILE A 162 -19.89 1.56 2.19
CA ILE A 162 -19.39 0.20 2.42
C ILE A 162 -19.43 -0.16 3.91
N LEU A 163 -18.94 0.72 4.80
CA LEU A 163 -19.00 0.49 6.25
C LEU A 163 -20.44 0.39 6.78
N LYS A 164 -21.35 1.19 6.23
CA LYS A 164 -22.77 1.09 6.53
C LYS A 164 -23.37 -0.25 6.07
N CYS A 165 -23.01 -0.71 4.89
CA CYS A 165 -23.42 -2.02 4.38
C CYS A 165 -22.97 -3.15 5.31
N ILE A 166 -21.69 -3.15 5.70
CA ILE A 166 -21.12 -4.15 6.63
C ILE A 166 -21.94 -4.21 7.93
N ARG A 167 -22.18 -3.06 8.57
CA ARG A 167 -22.96 -3.02 9.82
C ARG A 167 -24.38 -3.51 9.65
N SER A 168 -25.06 -3.06 8.60
CA SER A 168 -26.45 -3.49 8.33
C SER A 168 -26.53 -4.98 8.01
N PHE A 169 -25.58 -5.52 7.28
CA PHE A 169 -25.52 -6.95 6.94
C PHE A 169 -25.29 -7.81 8.19
N LEU A 170 -24.33 -7.44 9.02
CA LEU A 170 -23.99 -8.21 10.21
C LEU A 170 -25.08 -8.11 11.30
N ASP A 171 -25.75 -6.96 11.44
CA ASP A 171 -26.89 -6.80 12.31
C ASP A 171 -28.04 -7.77 11.96
N VAL A 172 -28.41 -7.84 10.68
CA VAL A 172 -29.42 -8.81 10.17
C VAL A 172 -29.02 -10.27 10.44
N ASN A 173 -27.71 -10.55 10.47
CA ASN A 173 -27.16 -11.88 10.75
C ASN A 173 -26.91 -12.11 12.26
N ASN A 174 -27.44 -11.28 13.14
CA ASN A 174 -27.36 -11.34 14.60
C ASN A 174 -25.94 -11.25 15.17
N PHE A 175 -25.04 -10.50 14.52
CA PHE A 175 -23.74 -10.14 15.06
C PHE A 175 -23.84 -8.84 15.87
N TYR A 176 -23.19 -8.82 17.02
CA TYR A 176 -23.14 -7.66 17.92
C TYR A 176 -21.82 -6.91 17.74
N GLU A 177 -21.87 -5.58 17.51
CA GLU A 177 -20.67 -4.72 17.46
C GLU A 177 -20.20 -4.46 18.89
N ILE A 178 -19.02 -4.99 19.27
CA ILE A 178 -18.46 -4.85 20.60
C ILE A 178 -17.04 -4.31 20.50
N GLU A 179 -16.75 -3.23 21.21
CA GLU A 179 -15.41 -2.63 21.24
C GLU A 179 -14.48 -3.38 22.19
N THR A 180 -13.23 -3.54 21.77
CA THR A 180 -12.16 -4.15 22.55
C THR A 180 -11.10 -3.10 22.93
N PRO A 181 -10.29 -3.29 24.00
CA PRO A 181 -9.33 -2.31 24.44
C PRO A 181 -8.23 -2.00 23.40
N PHE A 182 -7.84 -0.73 23.28
CA PHE A 182 -6.62 -0.33 22.57
C PHE A 182 -5.39 -0.36 23.46
N LEU A 183 -5.53 -0.07 24.75
CA LEU A 183 -4.43 -0.20 25.72
C LEU A 183 -4.44 -1.62 26.28
N THR A 184 -3.69 -2.50 25.66
CA THR A 184 -3.63 -3.91 26.02
C THR A 184 -2.21 -4.33 26.44
N ARG A 185 -2.01 -5.59 26.63
CA ARG A 185 -0.70 -6.18 26.88
C ARG A 185 -0.05 -6.57 25.56
N SER A 186 1.28 -6.44 25.47
CA SER A 186 2.03 -7.00 24.33
C SER A 186 1.81 -8.50 24.21
N THR A 187 1.36 -8.92 23.03
CA THR A 187 1.17 -10.31 22.66
C THR A 187 1.83 -10.56 21.32
N PRO A 188 2.73 -11.53 21.18
CA PRO A 188 3.42 -11.78 19.91
C PRO A 188 2.46 -12.40 18.89
N GLU A 189 2.02 -11.61 17.91
CA GLU A 189 1.13 -12.03 16.82
C GLU A 189 1.78 -11.93 15.42
N GLY A 190 3.12 -11.78 15.35
CA GLY A 190 3.87 -11.76 14.10
C GLY A 190 4.55 -10.42 13.77
N ALA A 191 3.91 -9.27 14.00
CA ALA A 191 4.52 -7.95 13.85
C ALA A 191 5.13 -7.45 15.17
N ARG A 192 5.84 -6.32 15.12
CA ARG A 192 6.23 -5.60 16.35
C ARG A 192 5.06 -4.77 16.86
N ASP A 193 4.98 -4.66 18.19
CA ASP A 193 3.96 -3.87 18.86
C ASP A 193 4.42 -2.42 19.05
N TYR A 194 3.50 -1.47 18.90
CA TYR A 194 3.70 -0.11 19.40
C TYR A 194 3.50 -0.10 20.92
N LEU A 195 4.51 0.35 21.65
CA LEU A 195 4.49 0.41 23.12
C LEU A 195 4.08 1.80 23.60
N VAL A 196 3.18 1.84 24.60
CA VAL A 196 2.71 3.07 25.24
C VAL A 196 3.11 3.01 26.73
N PRO A 197 3.97 3.91 27.21
CA PRO A 197 4.41 3.88 28.60
C PRO A 197 3.28 4.25 29.57
N SER A 198 3.26 3.59 30.72
CA SER A 198 2.27 3.87 31.78
C SER A 198 2.80 4.90 32.78
N ARG A 199 2.14 6.04 32.90
CA ARG A 199 2.46 7.03 33.94
C ARG A 199 2.17 6.52 35.36
N VAL A 200 1.11 5.74 35.52
CA VAL A 200 0.69 5.21 36.84
C VAL A 200 1.57 4.07 37.31
N HIS A 201 2.08 3.26 36.38
CA HIS A 201 2.95 2.12 36.66
C HIS A 201 4.29 2.33 35.96
N GLN A 202 5.16 3.14 36.53
CA GLN A 202 6.48 3.45 35.98
C GLN A 202 7.26 2.18 35.62
N GLY A 203 7.92 2.18 34.45
CA GLY A 203 8.64 1.02 33.92
C GLY A 203 7.75 -0.06 33.28
N LYS A 204 6.41 0.11 33.31
CA LYS A 204 5.47 -0.77 32.59
C LYS A 204 4.87 -0.08 31.37
N PHE A 205 4.55 -0.89 30.36
CA PHE A 205 4.02 -0.43 29.09
C PHE A 205 2.72 -1.13 28.77
N TYR A 206 1.80 -0.41 28.16
CA TYR A 206 0.75 -0.98 27.32
C TYR A 206 1.30 -1.21 25.92
N ALA A 207 0.65 -2.06 25.16
CA ALA A 207 0.85 -2.20 23.72
C ALA A 207 -0.44 -1.85 22.97
N LEU A 208 -0.31 -1.26 21.78
CA LEU A 208 -1.44 -1.09 20.88
C LEU A 208 -1.71 -2.44 20.16
N PRO A 209 -2.98 -2.86 20.00
CA PRO A 209 -3.29 -4.19 19.49
C PRO A 209 -2.98 -4.32 18.00
N GLN A 210 -2.35 -5.43 17.63
CA GLN A 210 -2.17 -5.83 16.22
C GLN A 210 -3.49 -6.28 15.59
N SER A 211 -4.33 -6.90 16.40
CA SER A 211 -5.71 -7.29 16.14
C SER A 211 -6.42 -7.56 17.48
N PRO A 212 -7.76 -7.63 17.54
CA PRO A 212 -8.49 -8.03 18.74
C PRO A 212 -8.53 -9.54 18.96
N GLN A 213 -7.58 -10.33 18.44
CA GLN A 213 -7.63 -11.79 18.35
C GLN A 213 -7.96 -12.50 19.66
N LEU A 214 -7.29 -12.16 20.76
CA LEU A 214 -7.55 -12.81 22.05
C LEU A 214 -8.88 -12.36 22.65
N PHE A 215 -9.23 -11.10 22.50
CA PHE A 215 -10.47 -10.54 23.07
C PHE A 215 -11.71 -11.10 22.37
N LYS A 216 -11.70 -11.26 21.05
CA LYS A 216 -12.84 -11.85 20.35
C LYS A 216 -13.09 -13.31 20.75
N GLN A 217 -12.03 -14.08 20.98
CA GLN A 217 -12.17 -15.45 21.50
C GLN A 217 -12.71 -15.44 22.95
N LEU A 218 -12.25 -14.50 23.81
CA LEU A 218 -12.80 -14.33 25.16
C LEU A 218 -14.29 -13.94 25.12
N LEU A 219 -14.72 -13.17 24.13
CA LEU A 219 -16.15 -12.85 23.94
C LEU A 219 -16.96 -14.10 23.59
N MET A 220 -16.42 -15.03 22.79
CA MET A 220 -17.07 -16.33 22.55
C MET A 220 -17.18 -17.13 23.84
N MET A 221 -16.11 -17.20 24.63
CA MET A 221 -16.13 -17.85 25.96
C MET A 221 -17.06 -17.14 26.95
N SER A 222 -17.36 -15.87 26.74
CA SER A 222 -18.33 -15.09 27.52
C SER A 222 -19.79 -15.28 27.07
N GLY A 223 -20.04 -16.12 26.05
CA GLY A 223 -21.38 -16.40 25.55
C GLY A 223 -21.95 -15.31 24.61
N MET A 224 -21.10 -14.48 24.00
CA MET A 224 -21.56 -13.45 23.05
C MET A 224 -21.93 -14.00 21.68
N ASP A 225 -21.80 -15.28 21.46
CA ASP A 225 -22.17 -16.09 20.29
C ASP A 225 -21.69 -15.56 18.94
N ARG A 226 -22.00 -14.32 18.57
CA ARG A 226 -21.60 -13.65 17.31
C ARG A 226 -21.14 -12.23 17.57
N TYR A 227 -19.89 -11.97 17.28
CA TYR A 227 -19.21 -10.70 17.51
C TYR A 227 -18.66 -10.14 16.21
N PHE A 228 -18.71 -8.82 16.05
CA PHE A 228 -17.86 -8.11 15.11
C PHE A 228 -17.39 -6.76 15.67
N GLN A 229 -16.35 -6.19 15.06
CA GLN A 229 -15.86 -4.85 15.32
C GLN A 229 -15.23 -4.29 14.06
N ILE A 230 -15.49 -3.01 13.76
CA ILE A 230 -14.66 -2.25 12.84
C ILE A 230 -13.44 -1.79 13.61
N ALA A 231 -12.45 -2.67 13.70
CA ALA A 231 -11.32 -2.54 14.59
C ALA A 231 -10.21 -1.67 14.00
N ARG A 232 -9.59 -0.82 14.84
CA ARG A 232 -8.34 -0.17 14.51
C ARG A 232 -7.19 -1.05 14.97
N CYS A 233 -6.29 -1.39 14.02
CA CYS A 233 -5.15 -2.27 14.23
C CYS A 233 -3.85 -1.51 14.02
N PHE A 234 -2.80 -1.91 14.75
CA PHE A 234 -1.52 -1.22 14.78
C PHE A 234 -0.38 -2.23 14.59
N ARG A 235 0.49 -2.02 13.61
CA ARG A 235 1.64 -2.90 13.35
C ARG A 235 2.86 -2.08 13.00
N ASP A 236 3.95 -2.26 13.72
CA ASP A 236 5.24 -1.65 13.42
C ASP A 236 6.00 -2.53 12.41
N GLU A 237 5.71 -2.32 11.15
CA GLU A 237 6.25 -3.06 10.01
C GLU A 237 6.78 -2.11 8.93
N ASP A 238 7.62 -2.63 8.04
CA ASP A 238 8.06 -1.90 6.85
C ASP A 238 6.88 -1.53 5.95
N LEU A 239 6.79 -0.25 5.58
CA LEU A 239 5.68 0.26 4.81
C LEU A 239 5.80 -0.11 3.32
N ARG A 240 4.66 -0.51 2.76
CA ARG A 240 4.44 -0.78 1.34
C ARG A 240 3.19 -0.02 0.88
N PRO A 241 2.91 0.08 -0.44
CA PRO A 241 1.69 0.76 -0.92
C PRO A 241 0.39 0.27 -0.30
N ASN A 242 0.33 -1.02 0.06
CA ASN A 242 -0.81 -1.70 0.69
C ASN A 242 -0.65 -1.95 2.20
N ARG A 243 0.28 -1.25 2.88
CA ARG A 243 0.50 -1.33 4.33
C ARG A 243 0.58 0.04 4.96
N GLN A 244 -0.01 0.16 6.15
CA GLN A 244 0.04 1.33 7.03
C GLN A 244 0.31 0.88 8.46
N PRO A 245 0.99 1.70 9.30
CA PRO A 245 1.25 1.33 10.68
C PRO A 245 -0.02 1.28 11.54
N GLU A 246 -1.06 1.97 11.08
CA GLU A 246 -2.41 1.91 11.63
C GLU A 246 -3.42 1.76 10.49
N PHE A 247 -4.31 0.78 10.58
CA PHE A 247 -5.27 0.44 9.53
C PHE A 247 -6.57 -0.10 10.13
N THR A 248 -7.58 -0.28 9.30
CA THR A 248 -8.91 -0.73 9.74
C THR A 248 -9.20 -2.14 9.24
N GLN A 249 -9.68 -2.98 10.15
CA GLN A 249 -10.21 -4.31 9.81
C GLN A 249 -11.69 -4.42 10.20
N LEU A 250 -12.45 -5.17 9.42
CA LEU A 250 -13.61 -5.86 9.96
C LEU A 250 -13.08 -7.11 10.65
N ASP A 251 -13.22 -7.18 11.94
CA ASP A 251 -12.88 -8.35 12.75
C ASP A 251 -14.15 -9.02 13.26
N MET A 252 -14.26 -10.32 13.10
CA MET A 252 -15.47 -11.07 13.48
C MET A 252 -15.13 -12.44 14.03
N GLU A 253 -16.02 -12.95 14.89
CA GLU A 253 -15.93 -14.27 15.50
C GLU A 253 -17.34 -14.79 15.79
N ALA A 254 -17.56 -16.11 15.60
CA ALA A 254 -18.83 -16.75 15.93
C ALA A 254 -18.64 -18.14 16.55
N SER A 255 -19.53 -18.49 17.46
CA SER A 255 -19.54 -19.77 18.16
C SER A 255 -20.42 -20.80 17.44
N PHE A 256 -20.12 -22.09 17.64
CA PHE A 256 -20.89 -23.23 17.14
C PHE A 256 -21.08 -23.26 15.64
N ILE A 257 -20.02 -22.85 14.90
CA ILE A 257 -20.00 -22.83 13.44
C ILE A 257 -18.81 -23.61 12.88
N ASP A 258 -18.85 -23.87 11.59
CA ASP A 258 -17.77 -24.45 10.78
C ASP A 258 -17.30 -23.49 9.69
N GLU A 259 -16.39 -23.95 8.83
CA GLU A 259 -15.88 -23.17 7.71
C GLU A 259 -16.97 -22.80 6.69
N GLU A 260 -17.95 -23.66 6.47
CA GLU A 260 -19.02 -23.42 5.48
C GLU A 260 -19.84 -22.19 5.87
N PHE A 261 -20.17 -22.04 7.15
CA PHE A 261 -20.85 -20.84 7.64
C PHE A 261 -20.07 -19.56 7.31
N ILE A 262 -18.74 -19.59 7.52
CA ILE A 262 -17.88 -18.45 7.23
C ILE A 262 -17.86 -18.15 5.73
N TYR A 263 -17.73 -19.18 4.89
CA TYR A 263 -17.72 -18.99 3.43
C TYR A 263 -19.03 -18.38 2.93
N GLU A 264 -20.16 -18.96 3.31
CA GLU A 264 -21.48 -18.47 2.91
C GLU A 264 -21.73 -17.03 3.33
N LEU A 265 -21.41 -16.69 4.59
CA LEU A 265 -21.60 -15.37 5.17
C LEU A 265 -20.74 -14.32 4.47
N LEU A 266 -19.46 -14.62 4.28
CA LEU A 266 -18.50 -13.66 3.71
C LEU A 266 -18.57 -13.53 2.20
N GLU A 267 -18.96 -14.57 1.47
CA GLU A 267 -19.26 -14.46 0.05
C GLU A 267 -20.39 -13.45 -0.17
N GLU A 268 -21.50 -13.61 0.58
CA GLU A 268 -22.64 -12.70 0.47
C GLU A 268 -22.26 -11.26 0.86
N LEU A 269 -21.54 -11.07 1.97
CA LEU A 269 -21.07 -9.75 2.40
C LEU A 269 -20.15 -9.11 1.34
N THR A 270 -19.21 -9.88 0.80
CA THR A 270 -18.25 -9.41 -0.20
C THR A 270 -18.98 -8.98 -1.49
N ILE A 271 -19.95 -9.77 -1.94
CA ILE A 271 -20.78 -9.43 -3.11
C ILE A 271 -21.50 -8.09 -2.88
N GLN A 272 -22.12 -7.91 -1.70
CA GLN A 272 -22.83 -6.65 -1.38
C GLN A 272 -21.89 -5.45 -1.32
N MET A 273 -20.69 -5.61 -0.75
CA MET A 273 -19.68 -4.53 -0.70
C MET A 273 -19.24 -4.12 -2.11
N PHE A 274 -18.93 -5.09 -2.97
CA PHE A 274 -18.46 -4.85 -4.33
C PHE A 274 -19.57 -4.26 -5.23
N ALA A 275 -20.82 -4.62 -5.00
CA ALA A 275 -21.98 -4.03 -5.69
C ALA A 275 -22.11 -2.50 -5.45
N ILE A 276 -21.64 -1.96 -4.31
CA ILE A 276 -21.57 -0.50 -4.05
C ILE A 276 -20.63 0.21 -5.04
N GLY A 277 -19.58 -0.49 -5.49
CA GLY A 277 -18.67 -0.03 -6.56
C GLY A 277 -19.18 -0.31 -7.96
N GLY A 278 -20.35 -0.93 -8.11
CA GLY A 278 -20.89 -1.37 -9.43
C GLY A 278 -20.23 -2.65 -9.96
N ILE A 279 -19.57 -3.43 -9.10
CA ILE A 279 -18.84 -4.65 -9.47
C ILE A 279 -19.71 -5.86 -9.13
N GLU A 280 -19.94 -6.72 -10.10
CA GLU A 280 -20.64 -8.00 -9.93
C GLU A 280 -19.61 -9.12 -9.71
N LEU A 281 -19.78 -9.90 -8.65
CA LEU A 281 -18.92 -11.05 -8.33
C LEU A 281 -19.67 -12.36 -8.59
N PRO A 282 -18.98 -13.42 -9.06
CA PRO A 282 -19.56 -14.75 -9.21
C PRO A 282 -19.88 -15.38 -7.86
N ARG A 283 -20.83 -16.30 -7.81
CA ARG A 283 -21.10 -17.14 -6.63
C ARG A 283 -21.38 -18.57 -7.09
N PRO A 284 -20.89 -19.62 -6.35
CA PRO A 284 -19.98 -19.55 -5.20
C PRO A 284 -18.56 -19.15 -5.60
N PHE A 285 -17.76 -18.68 -4.62
CA PHE A 285 -16.34 -18.45 -4.84
C PHE A 285 -15.61 -19.79 -4.95
N PRO A 286 -14.72 -19.98 -5.93
CA PRO A 286 -13.92 -21.19 -6.05
C PRO A 286 -13.04 -21.39 -4.81
N ARG A 287 -12.70 -22.67 -4.54
CA ARG A 287 -11.82 -23.08 -3.45
C ARG A 287 -10.56 -23.71 -4.00
N MET A 288 -9.45 -23.45 -3.36
CA MET A 288 -8.13 -23.94 -3.74
C MET A 288 -7.34 -24.28 -2.48
N THR A 289 -6.65 -25.40 -2.45
CA THR A 289 -5.74 -25.70 -1.35
C THR A 289 -4.48 -24.85 -1.45
N TYR A 290 -3.85 -24.54 -0.32
CA TYR A 290 -2.54 -23.87 -0.27
C TYR A 290 -1.53 -24.57 -1.18
N LYS A 291 -1.47 -25.91 -1.11
CA LYS A 291 -0.59 -26.69 -1.98
C LYS A 291 -0.84 -26.41 -3.46
N THR A 292 -2.09 -26.38 -3.88
CA THR A 292 -2.45 -26.08 -5.28
C THR A 292 -2.06 -24.65 -5.66
N ALA A 293 -2.24 -23.67 -4.76
CA ALA A 293 -1.85 -22.30 -4.97
C ALA A 293 -0.33 -22.18 -5.19
N ILE A 294 0.48 -22.81 -4.33
CA ILE A 294 1.94 -22.83 -4.48
C ILE A 294 2.35 -23.60 -5.72
N ASP A 295 1.75 -24.77 -5.99
CA ASP A 295 2.12 -25.59 -7.15
C ASP A 295 1.81 -24.91 -8.49
N LYS A 296 0.69 -24.20 -8.59
CA LYS A 296 0.20 -23.63 -9.85
C LYS A 296 0.52 -22.14 -10.04
N TYR A 297 0.82 -21.41 -8.97
CA TYR A 297 1.04 -19.96 -9.01
C TYR A 297 2.26 -19.48 -8.23
N GLY A 298 2.86 -20.34 -7.41
CA GLY A 298 4.07 -20.04 -6.63
C GLY A 298 3.84 -19.14 -5.42
N ILE A 299 2.59 -18.88 -5.06
CA ILE A 299 2.19 -17.97 -3.98
C ILE A 299 0.83 -18.37 -3.40
N ASP A 300 0.62 -18.12 -2.12
CA ASP A 300 -0.62 -18.37 -1.38
C ASP A 300 -1.81 -17.44 -1.74
N ARG A 301 -1.53 -16.35 -2.44
CA ARG A 301 -2.52 -15.36 -2.92
C ARG A 301 -2.45 -15.17 -4.43
N PRO A 302 -2.91 -16.15 -5.21
CA PRO A 302 -2.78 -16.12 -6.66
C PRO A 302 -3.68 -15.07 -7.31
N ASP A 303 -3.17 -14.44 -8.37
CA ASP A 303 -3.99 -13.65 -9.28
C ASP A 303 -4.56 -14.58 -10.36
N LEU A 304 -5.89 -14.78 -10.32
CA LEU A 304 -6.61 -15.67 -11.23
C LEU A 304 -7.19 -14.97 -12.46
N ARG A 305 -6.95 -13.67 -12.63
CA ARG A 305 -7.49 -12.91 -13.78
C ARG A 305 -6.95 -13.37 -15.12
N PHE A 306 -5.77 -13.94 -15.13
CA PHE A 306 -5.06 -14.38 -16.34
C PHE A 306 -4.44 -15.77 -16.15
N GLY A 307 -4.10 -16.42 -17.24
CA GLY A 307 -3.55 -17.79 -17.28
C GLY A 307 -2.10 -17.89 -16.78
N MET A 308 -1.27 -18.62 -17.53
CA MET A 308 0.14 -18.90 -17.21
C MET A 308 0.32 -19.68 -15.89
N THR A 309 -0.53 -20.69 -15.68
CA THR A 309 -0.37 -21.64 -14.56
C THR A 309 0.89 -22.46 -14.72
N PHE A 310 1.55 -22.76 -13.60
CA PHE A 310 2.78 -23.54 -13.62
C PHE A 310 2.50 -25.01 -13.85
N GLU A 311 3.39 -25.64 -14.62
CA GLU A 311 3.45 -27.08 -14.83
C GLU A 311 4.84 -27.60 -14.42
N ASP A 312 4.84 -28.67 -13.59
CA ASP A 312 6.05 -29.44 -13.31
C ASP A 312 6.31 -30.40 -14.46
N VAL A 313 7.50 -30.31 -15.01
CA VAL A 313 7.94 -31.13 -16.15
C VAL A 313 9.15 -32.00 -15.81
N THR A 314 9.47 -32.11 -14.53
CA THR A 314 10.63 -32.85 -14.02
C THR A 314 10.55 -34.32 -14.42
N ASP A 315 9.35 -34.93 -14.32
CA ASP A 315 9.08 -36.32 -14.69
C ASP A 315 9.28 -36.62 -16.17
N LEU A 316 8.99 -35.65 -17.04
CA LEU A 316 9.13 -35.78 -18.51
C LEU A 316 10.58 -35.76 -18.98
N LEU A 317 11.48 -35.16 -18.18
CA LEU A 317 12.85 -34.86 -18.59
C LEU A 317 13.92 -35.70 -17.90
N THR A 318 13.53 -36.83 -17.33
CA THR A 318 14.46 -37.74 -16.62
C THR A 318 15.57 -38.33 -17.50
N ALA A 319 15.30 -38.49 -18.81
CA ALA A 319 16.24 -39.02 -19.80
C ALA A 319 16.95 -37.92 -20.62
N THR A 320 16.70 -36.64 -20.32
CA THR A 320 17.19 -35.52 -21.12
C THR A 320 18.72 -35.49 -21.27
N LYS A 321 19.19 -35.08 -22.46
CA LYS A 321 20.60 -34.81 -22.72
C LYS A 321 21.04 -33.41 -22.32
N TYR A 322 20.12 -32.53 -21.93
CA TYR A 322 20.42 -31.17 -21.48
C TYR A 322 21.10 -31.19 -20.11
N SER A 323 22.38 -30.87 -20.09
CA SER A 323 23.27 -31.06 -18.93
C SER A 323 22.79 -30.37 -17.66
N ILE A 324 22.22 -29.18 -17.79
CA ILE A 324 21.71 -28.41 -16.65
C ILE A 324 20.54 -29.14 -15.98
N PHE A 325 19.53 -29.55 -16.75
CA PHE A 325 18.36 -30.26 -16.22
C PHE A 325 18.77 -31.63 -15.66
N LYS A 326 19.63 -32.34 -16.35
CA LYS A 326 20.15 -33.62 -15.85
C LYS A 326 20.85 -33.52 -14.49
N GLN A 327 21.61 -32.44 -14.25
CA GLN A 327 22.28 -32.21 -12.96
C GLN A 327 21.25 -31.85 -11.86
N ILE A 328 20.25 -31.04 -12.17
CA ILE A 328 19.18 -30.64 -11.26
C ILE A 328 18.35 -31.87 -10.84
N ILE A 329 17.90 -32.67 -11.79
CA ILE A 329 17.14 -33.90 -11.53
C ILE A 329 17.96 -34.87 -10.68
N LYS A 330 19.27 -35.08 -11.01
CA LYS A 330 20.15 -35.90 -10.20
C LYS A 330 20.25 -35.49 -8.73
N LYS A 331 20.11 -34.19 -8.48
CA LYS A 331 20.12 -33.61 -7.12
C LYS A 331 18.72 -33.49 -6.50
N LYS A 332 17.69 -34.16 -7.06
CA LYS A 332 16.28 -34.10 -6.61
C LYS A 332 15.67 -32.70 -6.67
N GLY A 333 16.15 -31.85 -7.57
CA GLY A 333 15.54 -30.55 -7.85
C GLY A 333 14.34 -30.68 -8.79
N ILE A 334 13.71 -29.55 -9.06
CA ILE A 334 12.51 -29.47 -9.90
C ILE A 334 12.75 -28.60 -11.14
N ILE A 335 11.96 -28.87 -12.18
CA ILE A 335 11.88 -28.08 -13.41
C ILE A 335 10.41 -27.71 -13.58
N LYS A 336 10.08 -26.45 -13.36
CA LYS A 336 8.74 -25.91 -13.55
C LYS A 336 8.73 -24.77 -14.55
N GLY A 337 7.60 -24.52 -15.15
CA GLY A 337 7.43 -23.40 -16.07
C GLY A 337 5.97 -23.08 -16.34
N PHE A 338 5.75 -22.11 -17.21
CA PHE A 338 4.44 -21.75 -17.72
C PHE A 338 4.51 -21.42 -19.22
N CYS A 339 3.34 -21.42 -19.85
CA CYS A 339 3.15 -21.08 -21.24
C CYS A 339 2.57 -19.66 -21.36
N VAL A 340 3.23 -18.81 -22.17
CA VAL A 340 2.71 -17.49 -22.54
C VAL A 340 2.07 -17.62 -23.91
N LYS A 341 0.78 -17.42 -23.96
CA LYS A 341 -0.02 -17.59 -25.17
C LYS A 341 0.25 -16.46 -26.18
N ASP A 342 0.39 -16.83 -27.45
CA ASP A 342 0.40 -15.92 -28.61
C ASP A 342 1.51 -14.84 -28.58
N MET A 343 2.66 -15.15 -27.95
CA MET A 343 3.74 -14.19 -27.73
C MET A 343 5.04 -14.51 -28.47
N ALA A 344 5.07 -15.51 -29.33
CA ALA A 344 6.30 -15.93 -30.02
C ALA A 344 6.86 -14.85 -30.97
N GLU A 345 6.01 -14.05 -31.60
CA GLU A 345 6.44 -12.92 -32.43
C GLU A 345 6.93 -11.74 -31.60
N THR A 346 6.18 -11.40 -30.54
CA THR A 346 6.47 -10.26 -29.64
C THR A 346 7.75 -10.49 -28.83
N LEU A 347 7.92 -11.70 -28.30
CA LEU A 347 9.09 -12.10 -27.52
C LEU A 347 10.22 -12.55 -28.43
N SER A 348 10.98 -11.62 -28.99
CA SER A 348 12.13 -11.96 -29.84
C SER A 348 13.16 -12.82 -29.10
N LYS A 349 14.01 -13.56 -29.85
CA LYS A 349 15.10 -14.36 -29.27
C LYS A 349 16.03 -13.52 -28.39
N ASN A 350 16.29 -12.28 -28.80
CA ASN A 350 17.13 -11.36 -28.01
C ASN A 350 16.48 -10.99 -26.68
N VAL A 351 15.19 -10.68 -26.67
CA VAL A 351 14.40 -10.40 -25.45
C VAL A 351 14.43 -11.61 -24.52
N LEU A 352 14.09 -12.80 -25.03
CA LEU A 352 14.05 -14.03 -24.22
C LEU A 352 15.41 -14.38 -23.62
N GLN A 353 16.50 -14.28 -24.41
CA GLN A 353 17.82 -14.68 -23.98
C GLN A 353 18.52 -13.62 -23.13
N ASN A 354 18.62 -12.39 -23.62
CA ASN A 354 19.44 -11.37 -22.97
C ASN A 354 18.69 -10.59 -21.89
N GLU A 355 17.42 -10.33 -22.10
CA GLU A 355 16.64 -9.58 -21.13
C GLU A 355 16.04 -10.49 -20.06
N TYR A 356 15.24 -11.51 -20.45
CA TYR A 356 14.60 -12.39 -19.47
C TYR A 356 15.58 -13.36 -18.82
N ALA A 357 16.25 -14.22 -19.58
CA ALA A 357 17.08 -15.29 -19.01
C ALA A 357 18.36 -14.79 -18.33
N MET A 358 18.96 -13.69 -18.81
CA MET A 358 20.26 -13.23 -18.30
C MET A 358 20.14 -12.05 -17.31
N ARG A 359 19.07 -11.26 -17.34
CA ARG A 359 18.90 -10.07 -16.49
C ARG A 359 17.72 -10.20 -15.53
N ILE A 360 16.47 -10.30 -16.03
CA ILE A 360 15.26 -10.24 -15.21
C ILE A 360 15.21 -11.42 -14.22
N VAL A 361 15.30 -12.65 -14.71
CA VAL A 361 15.23 -13.86 -13.88
C VAL A 361 16.36 -13.91 -12.84
N ARG A 362 17.53 -13.38 -13.17
CA ARG A 362 18.65 -13.27 -12.21
C ARG A 362 18.37 -12.24 -11.12
N SER A 363 17.69 -11.14 -11.43
CA SER A 363 17.29 -10.18 -10.39
C SER A 363 16.25 -10.76 -9.41
N PHE A 364 15.51 -11.79 -9.81
CA PHE A 364 14.60 -12.56 -8.95
C PHE A 364 15.32 -13.69 -8.16
N GLY A 365 16.62 -13.91 -8.42
CA GLY A 365 17.46 -14.85 -7.68
C GLY A 365 17.77 -16.17 -8.38
N ALA A 366 17.21 -16.47 -9.56
CA ALA A 366 17.55 -17.67 -10.31
C ALA A 366 18.84 -17.51 -11.12
N LYS A 367 19.50 -18.63 -11.41
CA LYS A 367 20.74 -18.66 -12.21
C LYS A 367 20.52 -18.38 -13.69
N GLY A 368 19.30 -18.62 -14.18
CA GLY A 368 18.90 -18.43 -15.56
C GLY A 368 17.52 -19.03 -15.84
N MET A 369 17.07 -18.88 -17.07
CA MET A 369 15.78 -19.39 -17.56
C MET A 369 15.98 -20.17 -18.85
N THR A 370 15.24 -21.26 -19.00
CA THR A 370 15.09 -21.97 -20.26
C THR A 370 13.82 -21.50 -20.96
N TRP A 371 13.90 -21.26 -22.27
CA TRP A 371 12.75 -20.83 -23.05
C TRP A 371 12.69 -21.59 -24.39
N MET A 372 11.46 -21.81 -24.88
CA MET A 372 11.19 -22.41 -26.18
C MET A 372 9.97 -21.76 -26.79
N LYS A 373 9.98 -21.53 -28.10
CA LYS A 373 8.82 -21.08 -28.88
C LYS A 373 8.18 -22.27 -29.56
N VAL A 374 6.86 -22.22 -29.75
CA VAL A 374 6.15 -23.19 -30.59
C VAL A 374 5.91 -22.55 -31.96
N VAL A 375 6.44 -23.17 -33.00
CA VAL A 375 6.29 -22.70 -34.39
C VAL A 375 6.09 -23.94 -35.28
N ASP A 376 5.04 -23.94 -36.08
CA ASP A 376 4.64 -25.07 -36.95
C ASP A 376 4.52 -26.42 -36.19
N GLY A 377 3.96 -26.36 -34.96
CA GLY A 377 3.77 -27.51 -34.08
C GLY A 377 5.06 -28.08 -33.49
N GLN A 378 6.19 -27.37 -33.61
CA GLN A 378 7.51 -27.81 -33.14
C GLN A 378 8.11 -26.77 -32.17
N LEU A 379 8.95 -27.28 -31.23
CA LEU A 379 9.70 -26.41 -30.33
C LEU A 379 10.92 -25.81 -31.03
N GLN A 380 11.10 -24.51 -30.93
CA GLN A 380 12.24 -23.78 -31.44
C GLN A 380 13.01 -23.09 -30.31
N SER A 381 14.27 -23.43 -30.14
CA SER A 381 15.21 -22.82 -29.18
C SER A 381 16.64 -23.20 -29.58
N ASN A 382 17.65 -22.49 -29.05
CA ASN A 382 19.04 -22.82 -29.16
C ASN A 382 19.46 -24.11 -28.42
N ILE A 383 18.57 -24.66 -27.60
CA ILE A 383 18.83 -25.89 -26.81
C ILE A 383 17.94 -27.07 -27.23
N VAL A 384 17.03 -26.90 -28.18
CA VAL A 384 16.04 -27.93 -28.57
C VAL A 384 16.70 -29.25 -29.00
N GLN A 385 17.90 -29.20 -29.57
CA GLN A 385 18.67 -30.36 -29.97
C GLN A 385 19.05 -31.32 -28.85
N PHE A 386 18.95 -30.88 -27.59
CA PHE A 386 19.22 -31.72 -26.42
C PHE A 386 18.00 -32.48 -25.93
N PHE A 387 16.82 -32.24 -26.53
CA PHE A 387 15.55 -32.87 -26.19
C PHE A 387 15.14 -33.82 -27.32
N SER A 388 14.78 -35.06 -26.98
CA SER A 388 14.23 -36.01 -27.94
C SER A 388 12.87 -35.53 -28.48
N GLU A 389 12.43 -36.07 -29.61
CA GLU A 389 11.10 -35.74 -30.17
C GLU A 389 9.97 -36.06 -29.18
N ASP A 390 10.11 -37.15 -28.40
CA ASP A 390 9.11 -37.54 -27.41
C ASP A 390 9.08 -36.55 -26.25
N GLU A 391 10.23 -36.08 -25.75
CA GLU A 391 10.32 -35.03 -24.72
C GLU A 391 9.72 -33.72 -25.23
N GLN A 392 9.98 -33.34 -26.48
CA GLN A 392 9.39 -32.11 -27.06
C GLN A 392 7.87 -32.19 -27.18
N LYS A 393 7.32 -33.31 -27.67
CA LYS A 393 5.88 -33.55 -27.73
C LYS A 393 5.24 -33.57 -26.33
N ALA A 394 5.92 -34.22 -25.37
CA ALA A 394 5.45 -34.25 -23.98
C ALA A 394 5.39 -32.86 -23.35
N LEU A 395 6.37 -31.99 -23.60
CA LEU A 395 6.38 -30.60 -23.15
C LEU A 395 5.22 -29.81 -23.77
N ILE A 396 5.01 -29.87 -25.11
CA ILE A 396 3.90 -29.22 -25.81
C ILE A 396 2.58 -29.65 -25.17
N THR A 397 2.39 -30.94 -24.96
CA THR A 397 1.17 -31.51 -24.37
C THR A 397 0.96 -31.05 -22.93
N ARG A 398 2.00 -31.13 -22.07
CA ARG A 398 1.93 -30.75 -20.64
C ARG A 398 1.58 -29.27 -20.47
N PHE A 399 2.19 -28.39 -21.27
CA PHE A 399 1.91 -26.97 -21.26
C PHE A 399 0.66 -26.58 -22.07
N ARG A 400 0.02 -27.51 -22.76
CA ARG A 400 -1.09 -27.25 -23.70
C ARG A 400 -0.74 -26.11 -24.66
N ALA A 401 0.48 -26.20 -25.18
CA ALA A 401 1.03 -25.15 -26.01
C ALA A 401 0.60 -25.31 -27.46
N GLU A 402 0.35 -24.20 -28.12
CA GLU A 402 -0.10 -24.07 -29.50
C GLU A 402 0.91 -23.22 -30.28
N ASP A 403 0.76 -23.19 -31.62
CA ASP A 403 1.58 -22.31 -32.46
C ASP A 403 1.47 -20.86 -32.02
N GLY A 404 2.60 -20.17 -31.96
CA GLY A 404 2.67 -18.80 -31.46
C GLY A 404 2.95 -18.67 -29.96
N ASP A 405 2.97 -19.77 -29.21
CA ASP A 405 3.20 -19.76 -27.76
C ASP A 405 4.69 -19.74 -27.41
N VAL A 406 4.99 -19.31 -26.17
CA VAL A 406 6.33 -19.33 -25.59
C VAL A 406 6.32 -20.05 -24.25
N LEU A 407 7.16 -21.08 -24.11
CA LEU A 407 7.40 -21.77 -22.86
C LEU A 407 8.55 -21.09 -22.12
N MET A 408 8.36 -20.80 -20.82
CA MET A 408 9.37 -20.26 -19.93
C MET A 408 9.53 -21.19 -18.73
N MET A 409 10.74 -21.68 -18.47
CA MET A 409 11.00 -22.69 -17.43
C MET A 409 12.18 -22.29 -16.55
N ILE A 410 12.02 -22.53 -15.25
CA ILE A 410 13.06 -22.38 -14.22
C ILE A 410 13.38 -23.75 -13.64
N ALA A 411 14.65 -23.99 -13.33
CA ALA A 411 15.12 -25.24 -12.76
C ALA A 411 16.12 -24.93 -11.64
N ASP A 412 15.88 -25.46 -10.46
CA ASP A 412 16.82 -25.42 -9.33
C ASP A 412 16.55 -26.58 -8.35
N THR A 413 17.48 -26.79 -7.42
CA THR A 413 17.33 -27.73 -6.32
C THR A 413 16.52 -27.16 -5.15
N ASP A 414 16.37 -25.84 -5.11
CA ASP A 414 15.54 -25.11 -4.18
C ASP A 414 14.14 -24.90 -4.80
N HIS A 415 13.16 -25.64 -4.29
CA HIS A 415 11.78 -25.64 -4.79
C HIS A 415 11.08 -24.30 -4.54
N ASP A 416 11.34 -23.67 -3.40
CA ASP A 416 10.74 -22.39 -3.02
C ASP A 416 11.27 -21.26 -3.90
N LEU A 417 12.57 -21.30 -4.21
CA LEU A 417 13.18 -20.39 -5.17
C LEU A 417 12.50 -20.51 -6.55
N VAL A 418 12.31 -21.74 -7.05
CA VAL A 418 11.66 -21.96 -8.36
C VAL A 418 10.25 -21.38 -8.37
N ASN A 419 9.44 -21.66 -7.36
CA ASN A 419 8.07 -21.16 -7.25
C ASN A 419 8.03 -19.62 -7.16
N ARG A 420 8.88 -19.01 -6.33
CA ARG A 420 8.96 -17.56 -6.17
C ARG A 420 9.40 -16.86 -7.47
N VAL A 421 10.45 -17.35 -8.11
CA VAL A 421 10.96 -16.76 -9.36
C VAL A 421 9.94 -16.89 -10.49
N LEU A 422 9.23 -18.02 -10.59
CA LEU A 422 8.15 -18.17 -11.57
C LEU A 422 6.97 -17.25 -11.29
N CYS A 423 6.61 -17.02 -10.03
CA CYS A 423 5.57 -16.06 -9.64
C CYS A 423 5.95 -14.64 -10.08
N ASP A 424 7.15 -14.19 -9.73
CA ASP A 424 7.65 -12.86 -10.11
C ASP A 424 7.74 -12.69 -11.62
N LEU A 425 8.21 -13.72 -12.33
CA LEU A 425 8.30 -13.74 -13.79
C LEU A 425 6.92 -13.70 -14.44
N ARG A 426 5.97 -14.49 -13.95
CA ARG A 426 4.58 -14.52 -14.40
C ARG A 426 3.94 -13.15 -14.32
N LEU A 427 4.04 -12.50 -13.15
CA LEU A 427 3.52 -11.15 -12.92
C LEU A 427 4.25 -10.10 -13.78
N HIS A 428 5.57 -10.21 -13.91
CA HIS A 428 6.36 -9.29 -14.74
C HIS A 428 5.93 -9.35 -16.21
N VAL A 429 5.79 -10.56 -16.77
CA VAL A 429 5.33 -10.76 -18.17
C VAL A 429 3.92 -10.22 -18.34
N ALA A 430 3.01 -10.56 -17.42
CA ALA A 430 1.62 -10.15 -17.51
C ALA A 430 1.45 -8.61 -17.45
N ASN A 431 2.16 -7.95 -16.55
CA ASN A 431 2.13 -6.48 -16.45
C ASN A 431 2.77 -5.80 -17.66
N ARG A 432 3.93 -6.28 -18.10
CA ARG A 432 4.66 -5.67 -19.21
C ARG A 432 3.90 -5.69 -20.53
N TYR A 433 3.12 -6.74 -20.76
CA TYR A 433 2.39 -6.94 -22.01
C TYR A 433 0.88 -6.73 -21.87
N ASN A 434 0.45 -6.12 -20.75
CA ASN A 434 -0.96 -5.79 -20.47
C ASN A 434 -1.89 -7.01 -20.60
N LEU A 435 -1.45 -8.18 -20.08
CA LEU A 435 -2.21 -9.43 -20.13
C LEU A 435 -3.22 -9.58 -18.98
N ILE A 436 -3.23 -8.64 -18.03
CA ILE A 436 -4.12 -8.65 -16.87
C ILE A 436 -5.36 -7.81 -17.18
N PRO A 437 -6.55 -8.40 -17.27
CA PRO A 437 -7.80 -7.63 -17.41
C PRO A 437 -8.04 -6.75 -16.18
N GLU A 438 -8.26 -5.46 -16.38
CA GLU A 438 -8.45 -4.49 -15.29
C GLU A 438 -9.85 -4.56 -14.66
N ASP A 439 -10.85 -4.91 -15.45
CA ASP A 439 -12.28 -4.96 -15.09
C ASP A 439 -12.72 -6.32 -14.53
N ARG A 440 -11.79 -7.25 -14.34
CA ARG A 440 -12.08 -8.61 -13.86
C ARG A 440 -11.73 -8.78 -12.39
N TYR A 441 -12.67 -9.31 -11.62
CA TYR A 441 -12.50 -9.65 -10.21
C TYR A 441 -12.68 -11.14 -10.00
N CYS A 442 -11.65 -11.80 -9.47
CA CYS A 442 -11.58 -13.25 -9.35
C CYS A 442 -11.33 -13.64 -7.87
N PRO A 443 -12.40 -13.71 -7.04
CA PRO A 443 -12.27 -14.18 -5.68
C PRO A 443 -11.96 -15.68 -5.64
N VAL A 444 -11.21 -16.11 -4.62
CA VAL A 444 -10.92 -17.51 -4.33
C VAL A 444 -10.65 -17.70 -2.84
N TRP A 445 -11.16 -18.78 -2.27
CA TRP A 445 -10.76 -19.26 -0.96
C TRP A 445 -9.52 -20.11 -1.08
N VAL A 446 -8.48 -19.76 -0.33
CA VAL A 446 -7.30 -20.61 -0.13
C VAL A 446 -7.42 -21.27 1.22
N THR A 447 -7.24 -22.59 1.25
CA THR A 447 -7.51 -23.45 2.43
C THR A 447 -6.38 -24.45 2.63
N GLU A 448 -6.43 -25.21 3.72
CA GLU A 448 -5.45 -26.28 4.01
C GLU A 448 -4.00 -25.77 4.06
N PHE A 449 -3.80 -24.63 4.73
CA PHE A 449 -2.45 -24.12 4.96
C PHE A 449 -1.65 -25.08 5.87
N PRO A 450 -0.32 -25.17 5.73
CA PRO A 450 0.52 -25.82 6.73
C PRO A 450 0.25 -25.20 8.12
N LEU A 451 0.20 -26.03 9.15
CA LEU A 451 0.06 -25.52 10.52
C LEU A 451 1.38 -24.91 11.02
N PHE A 452 2.49 -25.54 10.65
CA PHE A 452 3.85 -25.12 11.00
C PHE A 452 4.73 -24.98 9.79
N GLU A 453 5.67 -24.06 9.89
CA GLU A 453 6.83 -23.89 8.99
C GLU A 453 8.12 -23.99 9.80
N LEU A 454 9.24 -24.27 9.15
CA LEU A 454 10.56 -24.19 9.78
C LEU A 454 11.12 -22.77 9.61
N LYS A 455 11.39 -22.13 10.74
CA LYS A 455 12.11 -20.85 10.77
C LYS A 455 13.34 -20.99 11.67
N ASP A 456 14.52 -20.73 11.11
CA ASP A 456 15.80 -20.91 11.81
C ASP A 456 15.97 -22.33 12.42
N GLY A 457 15.38 -23.34 11.78
CA GLY A 457 15.46 -24.74 12.18
C GLY A 457 14.48 -25.15 13.30
N ALA A 458 13.61 -24.25 13.74
CA ALA A 458 12.57 -24.52 14.74
C ALA A 458 11.15 -24.40 14.12
N PRO A 459 10.18 -25.18 14.60
CA PRO A 459 8.79 -25.03 14.21
C PRO A 459 8.25 -23.64 14.59
N ASN A 460 7.61 -22.98 13.64
CA ASN A 460 6.92 -21.71 13.80
C ASN A 460 5.51 -21.82 13.25
N SER A 461 4.54 -21.17 13.87
CA SER A 461 3.15 -21.19 13.39
C SER A 461 3.03 -20.38 12.11
N GLN A 462 2.41 -20.95 11.07
CA GLN A 462 2.19 -20.27 9.79
C GLN A 462 1.27 -19.05 9.95
N HIS A 463 0.20 -19.16 10.75
CA HIS A 463 -0.72 -18.06 11.07
C HIS A 463 -0.51 -17.61 12.52
N HIS A 464 -1.25 -18.20 13.46
CA HIS A 464 -1.15 -17.89 14.87
C HIS A 464 -1.37 -19.18 15.71
N PRO A 465 -0.86 -19.22 16.95
CA PRO A 465 -0.86 -20.46 17.76
C PRO A 465 -2.24 -20.92 18.26
N PHE A 466 -3.29 -20.20 17.93
CA PHE A 466 -4.68 -20.53 18.32
C PHE A 466 -5.48 -21.18 17.19
N THR A 467 -4.83 -21.49 16.06
CA THR A 467 -5.44 -22.14 14.90
C THR A 467 -5.58 -23.64 15.12
N MET A 468 -6.78 -24.18 14.88
CA MET A 468 -7.05 -25.60 14.99
C MET A 468 -6.29 -26.40 13.93
N PRO A 469 -5.56 -27.46 14.30
CA PRO A 469 -5.01 -28.42 13.34
C PRO A 469 -6.11 -29.25 12.68
N ASP A 470 -5.79 -29.85 11.52
CA ASP A 470 -6.66 -30.80 10.82
C ASP A 470 -6.86 -32.11 11.62
N ARG A 471 -5.89 -32.47 12.46
CA ARG A 471 -5.96 -33.60 13.40
C ARG A 471 -5.32 -33.23 14.74
N THR A 472 -5.84 -33.78 15.82
CA THR A 472 -5.40 -33.51 17.20
C THR A 472 -4.49 -34.61 17.78
N ASP A 473 -4.36 -35.73 17.06
CA ASP A 473 -3.51 -36.83 17.39
C ASP A 473 -2.14 -36.67 16.71
N PHE A 474 -1.22 -35.99 17.40
CA PHE A 474 0.15 -35.76 16.94
C PHE A 474 1.12 -35.63 18.12
N ASP A 475 2.38 -35.97 17.89
CA ASP A 475 3.48 -35.76 18.84
C ASP A 475 4.08 -34.35 18.68
N PRO A 476 3.97 -33.50 19.70
CA PRO A 476 4.50 -32.11 19.63
C PRO A 476 6.03 -32.02 19.53
N GLU A 477 6.77 -33.11 19.69
CA GLU A 477 8.25 -33.14 19.61
C GLU A 477 8.73 -33.77 18.29
N ASN A 478 7.85 -34.33 17.48
CA ASN A 478 8.19 -34.92 16.18
C ASN A 478 8.06 -33.88 15.06
N ILE A 479 9.20 -33.29 14.65
CA ILE A 479 9.24 -32.22 13.62
C ILE A 479 8.64 -32.69 12.29
N ASP A 480 8.93 -33.91 11.84
CA ASP A 480 8.40 -34.41 10.56
C ASP A 480 6.88 -34.56 10.61
N GLU A 481 6.34 -34.96 11.74
CA GLU A 481 4.90 -35.04 11.95
C GLU A 481 4.27 -33.63 12.01
N LEU A 482 4.89 -32.68 12.72
CA LEU A 482 4.42 -31.31 12.81
C LEU A 482 4.35 -30.64 11.43
N LEU A 483 5.35 -30.86 10.58
CA LEU A 483 5.37 -30.32 9.23
C LEU A 483 4.36 -30.98 8.27
N SER A 484 3.80 -32.13 8.67
CA SER A 484 2.74 -32.81 7.92
C SER A 484 1.32 -32.37 8.29
N LEU A 485 1.18 -31.54 9.34
CA LEU A 485 -0.12 -31.06 9.79
C LEU A 485 -0.60 -29.89 8.93
N ASN A 486 -1.86 -29.95 8.50
CA ASN A 486 -2.53 -28.78 7.96
C ASN A 486 -3.32 -28.06 9.06
N SER A 487 -3.54 -26.80 8.83
CA SER A 487 -4.40 -25.98 9.68
C SER A 487 -5.82 -25.89 9.09
N ARG A 488 -6.81 -25.67 9.95
CA ARG A 488 -8.16 -25.29 9.54
C ARG A 488 -8.27 -23.77 9.35
N ALA A 489 -7.24 -23.20 8.68
CA ALA A 489 -7.20 -21.79 8.27
C ALA A 489 -7.73 -21.65 6.86
N TYR A 490 -8.19 -20.43 6.55
CA TYR A 490 -8.73 -20.04 5.25
C TYR A 490 -8.50 -18.56 5.01
N ASP A 491 -8.08 -18.22 3.78
CA ASP A 491 -7.91 -16.85 3.32
C ASP A 491 -8.82 -16.57 2.13
N LEU A 492 -9.48 -15.41 2.17
CA LEU A 492 -10.17 -14.85 1.00
C LEU A 492 -9.19 -14.03 0.20
N VAL A 493 -8.89 -14.50 -0.99
CA VAL A 493 -7.96 -13.87 -1.92
C VAL A 493 -8.71 -13.34 -3.13
N MET A 494 -8.32 -12.19 -3.65
CA MET A 494 -8.84 -11.62 -4.88
C MET A 494 -7.76 -10.86 -5.64
N ASN A 495 -7.57 -11.18 -6.92
CA ASN A 495 -6.67 -10.47 -7.82
C ASN A 495 -5.21 -10.35 -7.30
N GLY A 496 -4.70 -11.37 -6.63
CA GLY A 496 -3.34 -11.40 -6.09
C GLY A 496 -3.17 -10.77 -4.70
N GLU A 497 -4.27 -10.30 -4.10
CA GLU A 497 -4.27 -9.72 -2.76
C GLU A 497 -5.13 -10.56 -1.80
N GLU A 498 -4.61 -10.83 -0.62
CA GLU A 498 -5.37 -11.35 0.51
C GLU A 498 -6.28 -10.25 1.05
N LEU A 499 -7.59 -10.42 0.93
CA LEU A 499 -8.58 -9.50 1.48
C LEU A 499 -8.77 -9.70 2.98
N GLY A 500 -8.68 -10.94 3.42
CA GLY A 500 -8.76 -11.29 4.82
C GLY A 500 -8.52 -12.77 5.05
N GLY A 501 -8.15 -13.12 6.27
CA GLY A 501 -7.85 -14.47 6.69
C GLY A 501 -8.48 -14.82 8.04
N GLY A 502 -8.68 -16.10 8.26
CA GLY A 502 -9.27 -16.63 9.47
C GLY A 502 -9.00 -18.12 9.68
N SER A 503 -9.58 -18.65 10.74
CA SER A 503 -9.47 -20.09 11.03
C SER A 503 -10.56 -20.58 12.00
N ILE A 504 -10.75 -21.89 12.06
CA ILE A 504 -11.34 -22.53 13.22
C ILE A 504 -10.33 -22.40 14.38
N ARG A 505 -10.82 -22.10 15.58
CA ARG A 505 -9.97 -21.88 16.76
C ARG A 505 -9.85 -23.12 17.61
N ILE A 506 -8.72 -23.23 18.29
CA ILE A 506 -8.56 -24.27 19.33
C ILE A 506 -9.42 -23.90 20.52
N HIS A 507 -10.33 -24.80 20.90
CA HIS A 507 -11.18 -24.66 22.09
C HIS A 507 -10.88 -25.74 23.14
N ASP A 508 -10.01 -26.71 22.81
CA ASP A 508 -9.54 -27.76 23.74
C ASP A 508 -8.18 -27.37 24.32
N MET A 509 -8.10 -27.32 25.65
CA MET A 509 -6.90 -26.96 26.39
C MET A 509 -5.72 -27.92 26.12
N ASN A 510 -5.98 -29.22 25.93
CA ASN A 510 -4.90 -30.18 25.71
C ASN A 510 -4.29 -30.01 24.33
N VAL A 511 -5.10 -29.71 23.32
CA VAL A 511 -4.63 -29.37 21.98
C VAL A 511 -3.81 -28.10 22.04
N GLN A 512 -4.27 -27.04 22.73
CA GLN A 512 -3.55 -25.78 22.88
C GLN A 512 -2.18 -25.97 23.56
N LYS A 513 -2.09 -26.79 24.59
CA LYS A 513 -0.83 -27.12 25.25
C LYS A 513 0.13 -27.86 24.33
N LYS A 514 -0.37 -28.79 23.48
CA LYS A 514 0.48 -29.44 22.45
C LYS A 514 1.05 -28.45 21.45
N ILE A 515 0.24 -27.50 20.95
CA ILE A 515 0.70 -26.47 20.02
C ILE A 515 1.78 -25.61 20.67
N PHE A 516 1.61 -25.13 21.91
CA PHE A 516 2.62 -24.33 22.59
C PHE A 516 3.93 -25.10 22.81
N ARG A 517 3.84 -26.41 23.12
CA ARG A 517 5.02 -27.27 23.24
C ARG A 517 5.75 -27.42 21.91
N ALA A 518 5.00 -27.64 20.81
CA ALA A 518 5.57 -27.70 19.47
C ALA A 518 6.29 -26.42 19.06
N LEU A 519 5.81 -25.26 19.53
CA LEU A 519 6.45 -23.95 19.34
C LEU A 519 7.63 -23.67 20.32
N GLY A 520 8.02 -24.66 21.12
CA GLY A 520 9.12 -24.55 22.08
C GLY A 520 8.82 -23.67 23.31
N LEU A 521 7.55 -23.31 23.56
CA LEU A 521 7.16 -22.54 24.73
C LEU A 521 7.08 -23.45 25.97
N SER A 522 7.85 -23.13 26.99
CA SER A 522 7.69 -23.74 28.31
C SER A 522 6.33 -23.38 28.92
N GLN A 523 5.87 -24.19 29.87
CA GLN A 523 4.62 -23.92 30.58
C GLN A 523 4.62 -22.56 31.28
N SER A 524 5.78 -22.16 31.86
CA SER A 524 5.92 -20.86 32.52
C SER A 524 5.86 -19.70 31.54
N GLU A 525 6.43 -19.84 30.35
CA GLU A 525 6.37 -18.81 29.29
C GLU A 525 4.96 -18.70 28.70
N ALA A 526 4.30 -19.83 28.45
CA ALA A 526 2.91 -19.86 27.97
C ALA A 526 1.97 -19.20 29.00
N GLU A 527 2.11 -19.52 30.30
CA GLU A 527 1.35 -18.88 31.38
C GLU A 527 1.69 -17.39 31.48
N ALA A 528 2.98 -17.02 31.38
CA ALA A 528 3.40 -15.63 31.42
C ALA A 528 2.82 -14.79 30.27
N LYS A 529 2.73 -15.34 29.05
CA LYS A 529 2.22 -14.64 27.85
C LYS A 529 0.70 -14.71 27.71
N PHE A 530 0.11 -15.90 27.90
CA PHE A 530 -1.27 -16.22 27.55
C PHE A 530 -2.10 -16.77 28.74
N GLY A 531 -1.60 -16.68 29.98
CA GLY A 531 -2.22 -17.31 31.15
C GLY A 531 -3.68 -16.89 31.37
N PHE A 532 -4.03 -15.64 31.09
CA PHE A 532 -5.41 -15.15 31.20
C PHE A 532 -6.33 -15.85 30.18
N PHE A 533 -5.84 -16.11 28.99
CA PHE A 533 -6.57 -16.80 27.93
C PHE A 533 -6.66 -18.30 28.19
N LEU A 534 -5.55 -18.92 28.64
CA LEU A 534 -5.54 -20.33 29.01
C LEU A 534 -6.52 -20.63 30.14
N ARG A 535 -6.57 -19.78 31.17
CA ARG A 535 -7.57 -19.91 32.24
C ARG A 535 -9.00 -19.80 31.73
N ALA A 536 -9.27 -18.94 30.76
CA ALA A 536 -10.61 -18.82 30.17
C ALA A 536 -11.04 -20.12 29.46
N LEU A 537 -10.13 -20.81 28.76
CA LEU A 537 -10.38 -22.09 28.12
C LEU A 537 -10.80 -23.18 29.14
N GLU A 538 -10.36 -23.09 30.39
CA GLU A 538 -10.71 -24.05 31.45
C GLU A 538 -12.17 -23.97 31.89
N TYR A 539 -12.86 -22.86 31.60
CA TYR A 539 -14.27 -22.68 31.99
C TYR A 539 -15.27 -23.02 30.87
N GLY A 540 -14.86 -23.77 29.86
CA GLY A 540 -15.75 -24.28 28.83
C GLY A 540 -15.86 -23.33 27.61
N ALA A 541 -14.86 -23.36 26.76
CA ALA A 541 -14.87 -22.64 25.51
C ALA A 541 -15.74 -23.36 24.46
N PRO A 542 -16.65 -22.67 23.76
CA PRO A 542 -17.38 -23.27 22.65
C PRO A 542 -16.44 -23.47 21.44
N PRO A 543 -16.71 -24.41 20.53
CA PRO A 543 -16.14 -24.40 19.20
C PRO A 543 -16.47 -23.07 18.53
N HIS A 544 -15.47 -22.37 17.98
CA HIS A 544 -15.66 -21.05 17.37
C HIS A 544 -14.68 -20.82 16.23
N ALA A 545 -15.04 -19.90 15.38
CA ALA A 545 -14.25 -19.49 14.21
C ALA A 545 -14.47 -18.03 13.90
N GLY A 546 -13.53 -17.44 13.20
CA GLY A 546 -13.64 -16.06 12.78
C GLY A 546 -12.66 -15.68 11.69
N LEU A 547 -12.76 -14.42 11.28
CA LEU A 547 -11.94 -13.86 10.23
C LEU A 547 -11.67 -12.37 10.51
N ALA A 548 -10.57 -11.87 9.98
CA ALA A 548 -10.29 -10.44 9.88
C ALA A 548 -10.19 -10.03 8.41
N LEU A 549 -11.02 -9.06 7.98
CA LEU A 549 -11.02 -8.52 6.62
C LEU A 549 -10.39 -7.12 6.60
N GLY A 550 -9.38 -6.92 5.76
CA GLY A 550 -8.68 -5.64 5.62
C GLY A 550 -9.54 -4.60 4.90
N ILE A 551 -10.28 -3.77 5.63
CA ILE A 551 -11.25 -2.80 5.09
C ILE A 551 -10.59 -1.82 4.13
N ASP A 552 -9.42 -1.28 4.49
CA ASP A 552 -8.73 -0.29 3.64
C ASP A 552 -8.33 -0.91 2.29
N ARG A 553 -7.92 -2.19 2.28
CA ARG A 553 -7.57 -2.95 1.07
C ARG A 553 -8.79 -3.25 0.22
N VAL A 554 -9.87 -3.72 0.83
CA VAL A 554 -11.15 -3.99 0.14
C VAL A 554 -11.68 -2.73 -0.54
N ILE A 555 -11.69 -1.60 0.18
CA ILE A 555 -12.18 -0.33 -0.36
C ILE A 555 -11.26 0.17 -1.49
N ALA A 556 -9.93 0.07 -1.33
CA ALA A 556 -8.99 0.43 -2.37
C ALA A 556 -9.22 -0.40 -3.65
N MET A 557 -9.50 -1.69 -3.53
CA MET A 557 -9.81 -2.57 -4.65
C MET A 557 -11.16 -2.22 -5.31
N ILE A 558 -12.22 -2.01 -4.53
CA ILE A 558 -13.54 -1.62 -5.05
C ILE A 558 -13.47 -0.29 -5.82
N LEU A 559 -12.66 0.66 -5.35
CA LEU A 559 -12.54 1.99 -5.92
C LEU A 559 -11.36 2.14 -6.88
N ASN A 560 -10.69 1.03 -7.21
CA ASN A 560 -9.55 0.95 -8.13
C ASN A 560 -8.47 2.02 -7.84
N THR A 561 -8.10 2.19 -6.55
CA THR A 561 -7.03 3.10 -6.16
C THR A 561 -5.69 2.38 -6.10
N SER A 562 -4.60 3.08 -6.42
CA SER A 562 -3.25 2.51 -6.44
C SER A 562 -2.64 2.29 -5.04
N SER A 563 -3.25 2.88 -4.00
CA SER A 563 -2.75 2.80 -2.64
C SER A 563 -3.88 2.90 -1.61
N ILE A 564 -3.76 2.12 -0.53
CA ILE A 564 -4.69 2.24 0.62
C ILE A 564 -4.62 3.63 1.28
N ARG A 565 -3.57 4.42 1.06
CA ARG A 565 -3.45 5.79 1.56
C ARG A 565 -4.53 6.72 0.99
N ASP A 566 -5.02 6.45 -0.22
CA ASP A 566 -6.07 7.26 -0.84
C ASP A 566 -7.42 7.10 -0.12
N VAL A 567 -7.69 5.94 0.44
CA VAL A 567 -8.93 5.62 1.16
C VAL A 567 -8.83 5.79 2.68
N ILE A 568 -7.70 6.27 3.20
CA ILE A 568 -7.49 6.64 4.61
C ILE A 568 -7.42 8.17 4.70
N ALA A 569 -8.21 8.77 5.60
CA ALA A 569 -8.33 10.23 5.68
C ALA A 569 -6.98 10.91 5.97
N PHE A 570 -6.23 10.43 6.95
CA PHE A 570 -4.93 10.97 7.36
C PHE A 570 -3.91 9.84 7.49
N PRO A 571 -3.42 9.29 6.36
CA PRO A 571 -2.44 8.20 6.37
C PRO A 571 -1.05 8.71 6.74
N LYS A 572 -0.16 7.79 7.08
CA LYS A 572 1.27 8.06 7.14
C LYS A 572 1.88 7.94 5.74
N ASN A 573 2.93 8.71 5.48
CA ASN A 573 3.70 8.59 4.24
C ASN A 573 4.59 7.33 4.24
N ARG A 574 5.40 7.13 3.21
CA ARG A 574 6.30 5.96 3.05
C ARG A 574 7.36 5.85 4.16
N ARG A 575 7.60 6.92 4.93
CA ARG A 575 8.55 6.95 6.06
C ARG A 575 7.86 6.77 7.42
N ALA A 576 6.63 6.29 7.45
CA ALA A 576 5.80 6.15 8.66
C ALA A 576 5.55 7.48 9.41
N SER A 577 5.69 8.63 8.75
CA SER A 577 5.44 9.94 9.32
C SER A 577 4.17 10.58 8.77
N CYS A 578 3.60 11.51 9.54
CA CYS A 578 2.46 12.32 9.11
C CYS A 578 2.95 13.74 8.74
N PRO A 579 3.05 14.10 7.46
CA PRO A 579 3.53 15.43 7.06
C PRO A 579 2.65 16.57 7.60
N LEU A 580 1.35 16.33 7.79
CA LEU A 580 0.41 17.32 8.31
C LEU A 580 0.68 17.68 9.78
N THR A 581 0.82 16.66 10.64
CA THR A 581 0.97 16.86 12.10
C THR A 581 2.42 16.78 12.56
N ARG A 582 3.33 16.42 11.65
CA ARG A 582 4.76 16.13 11.92
C ARG A 582 4.96 15.02 12.95
N ALA A 583 3.99 14.09 13.05
CA ALA A 583 4.12 12.91 13.90
C ALA A 583 4.95 11.80 13.17
N PRO A 584 5.85 11.07 13.87
CA PRO A 584 6.19 11.20 15.29
C PRO A 584 7.00 12.48 15.58
N ASN A 585 6.86 13.01 16.80
CA ASN A 585 7.55 14.21 17.23
C ASN A 585 8.20 13.98 18.60
N LEU A 586 9.11 14.88 19.01
CA LEU A 586 9.75 14.85 20.31
C LEU A 586 8.70 15.00 21.43
N ALA A 587 8.87 14.21 22.49
CA ALA A 587 8.08 14.38 23.71
C ALA A 587 8.75 15.44 24.61
N ASP A 588 7.93 16.19 25.35
CA ASP A 588 8.44 17.14 26.32
C ASP A 588 9.24 16.45 27.42
N LYS A 589 10.30 17.13 27.89
CA LYS A 589 11.15 16.60 28.94
C LYS A 589 10.37 16.28 30.22
N SER A 590 9.40 17.12 30.61
CA SER A 590 8.55 16.89 31.76
C SER A 590 7.70 15.62 31.63
N GLN A 591 7.19 15.33 30.42
CA GLN A 591 6.44 14.10 30.14
C GLN A 591 7.34 12.86 30.25
N LEU A 592 8.57 12.94 29.75
CA LEU A 592 9.54 11.84 29.85
C LEU A 592 10.00 11.59 31.30
N ASP A 593 10.15 12.66 32.10
CA ASP A 593 10.46 12.56 33.54
C ASP A 593 9.33 11.89 34.32
N GLU A 594 8.07 12.29 34.06
CA GLU A 594 6.86 11.66 34.66
C GLU A 594 6.74 10.17 34.33
N LEU A 595 7.17 9.77 33.14
CA LEU A 595 7.15 8.38 32.67
C LEU A 595 8.36 7.57 33.16
N GLY A 596 9.38 8.20 33.80
CA GLY A 596 10.60 7.56 34.22
C GLY A 596 11.54 7.14 33.08
N LEU A 597 11.43 7.77 31.90
CA LEU A 597 12.14 7.37 30.67
C LEU A 597 13.47 8.12 30.46
N MET A 598 13.80 9.11 31.26
CA MET A 598 15.00 9.96 31.11
C MET A 598 16.35 9.24 31.23
N GLY A 599 16.41 8.08 31.91
CA GLY A 599 17.65 7.37 32.14
C GLY A 599 18.34 6.80 30.90
N GLY A 600 17.57 6.44 29.89
CA GLY A 600 18.04 5.85 28.62
C GLY A 600 18.23 6.83 27.47
N LEU A 601 17.67 8.04 27.58
CA LEU A 601 17.57 8.99 26.46
C LEU A 601 18.70 10.00 26.34
N LYS A 602 19.64 10.04 27.32
CA LYS A 602 20.75 11.01 27.30
C LYS A 602 21.60 10.97 26.03
N GLY A 603 21.77 9.78 25.42
CA GLY A 603 22.47 9.62 24.15
C GLY A 603 21.64 10.04 22.92
N VAL A 604 20.31 9.82 22.96
CA VAL A 604 19.37 10.11 21.85
C VAL A 604 19.09 11.61 21.76
N ILE A 605 18.95 12.29 22.90
CA ILE A 605 18.73 13.76 22.95
C ILE A 605 19.94 14.53 22.43
N SER A 606 21.15 14.00 22.60
CA SER A 606 22.37 14.59 22.05
C SER A 606 22.40 14.47 20.50
N ALA A 607 22.02 13.32 19.96
CA ALA A 607 21.93 13.08 18.52
C ALA A 607 20.78 13.86 17.85
N MET A 608 19.65 14.05 18.56
CA MET A 608 18.48 14.78 18.04
C MET A 608 18.66 16.29 17.98
N LYS A 609 19.58 16.85 18.78
CA LYS A 609 19.94 18.28 18.71
C LYS A 609 20.72 18.64 17.43
N GLU A 610 21.26 17.64 16.75
CA GLU A 610 21.96 17.81 15.47
C GLU A 610 21.03 17.78 14.26
N ASP A 611 19.79 17.24 14.39
CA ASP A 611 18.83 17.07 13.28
C ASP A 611 17.76 18.18 13.22
N ASP A 612 17.62 19.02 14.26
CA ASP A 612 16.61 20.10 14.32
C ASP A 612 17.00 21.39 13.56
N SER A 613 17.99 21.33 12.65
CA SER A 613 18.41 22.49 11.84
C SER A 613 17.55 22.73 10.57
N TYR A 614 16.43 22.04 10.42
CA TYR A 614 15.47 22.33 9.32
C TYR A 614 14.16 22.87 9.88
N GLY A 615 14.07 24.24 9.93
CA GLY A 615 12.79 24.94 9.93
C GLY A 615 12.29 25.53 11.25
N GLU A 616 13.03 26.43 11.87
CA GLU A 616 12.43 27.50 12.66
C GLU A 616 12.80 28.86 12.05
N GLU A 617 11.77 29.64 11.74
CA GLU A 617 11.93 31.09 11.53
C GLU A 617 12.51 31.70 12.81
N THR A 618 13.81 31.91 12.84
CA THR A 618 14.49 32.61 13.93
C THR A 618 14.43 34.11 13.71
N GLN A 619 13.56 34.75 14.48
CA GLN A 619 13.85 36.15 14.89
C GLN A 619 15.09 36.17 15.76
N GLY A 620 16.14 36.76 15.22
CA GLY A 620 17.22 37.46 15.89
C GLY A 620 17.96 36.77 17.02
N LYS A 621 19.15 36.22 16.73
CA LYS A 621 20.36 36.41 17.55
C LYS A 621 21.62 36.30 16.68
N ALA A 622 22.35 37.38 16.62
CA ALA A 622 23.65 37.49 15.97
C ALA A 622 24.73 36.70 16.74
N ASN A 623 25.70 36.16 15.98
CA ASN A 623 27.01 35.71 16.39
C ASN A 623 27.15 34.48 17.27
N GLN A 624 27.13 33.27 16.65
CA GLN A 624 28.05 32.21 17.06
C GLN A 624 28.91 31.79 15.87
N LYS A 625 30.23 31.83 16.01
CA LYS A 625 31.20 31.30 15.06
C LYS A 625 30.89 29.83 14.77
N ARG A 626 30.50 29.49 13.54
CA ARG A 626 30.37 28.11 13.08
C ARG A 626 31.74 27.43 13.10
N GLU A 627 31.81 26.22 13.65
CA GLU A 627 33.01 25.39 13.56
C GLU A 627 33.29 25.02 12.11
N LYS A 628 34.56 25.14 11.69
CA LYS A 628 35.01 24.79 10.35
C LYS A 628 35.12 23.27 10.22
N ILE A 629 34.82 22.75 9.03
CA ILE A 629 34.96 21.31 8.73
C ILE A 629 36.40 20.86 8.99
N SER A 630 36.54 19.79 9.74
CA SER A 630 37.80 19.15 10.09
C SER A 630 38.28 18.17 8.99
N THR A 631 39.57 17.84 9.02
CA THR A 631 40.16 16.84 8.08
C THR A 631 39.55 15.45 8.27
N ASP A 632 39.11 15.09 9.47
CA ASP A 632 38.50 13.81 9.77
C ASP A 632 37.07 13.72 9.19
N GLU A 633 36.31 14.82 9.22
CA GLU A 633 34.99 14.90 8.57
C GLU A 633 35.10 14.78 7.05
N VAL A 634 36.10 15.43 6.42
CA VAL A 634 36.35 15.26 4.98
C VAL A 634 36.69 13.82 4.63
N LYS A 635 37.53 13.14 5.44
CA LYS A 635 37.83 11.71 5.28
C LYS A 635 36.58 10.85 5.48
N HIS A 636 35.72 11.19 6.41
CA HIS A 636 34.47 10.49 6.63
C HIS A 636 33.52 10.60 5.45
N VAL A 637 33.33 11.82 4.91
CA VAL A 637 32.49 12.05 3.71
C VAL A 637 33.08 11.33 2.49
N ALA A 638 34.40 11.37 2.30
CA ALA A 638 35.06 10.64 1.22
C ALA A 638 34.83 9.11 1.34
N LYS A 639 34.91 8.58 2.55
CA LYS A 639 34.60 7.16 2.82
C LYS A 639 33.16 6.79 2.52
N LEU A 640 32.20 7.65 2.86
CA LEU A 640 30.78 7.47 2.52
C LEU A 640 30.55 7.51 1.00
N ALA A 641 31.24 8.43 0.32
CA ALA A 641 31.21 8.55 -1.12
C ALA A 641 32.09 7.49 -1.84
N ARG A 642 32.79 6.62 -1.08
CA ARG A 642 33.72 5.59 -1.59
C ARG A 642 34.85 6.15 -2.46
N LEU A 643 35.34 7.33 -2.09
CA LEU A 643 36.49 7.96 -2.74
C LEU A 643 37.75 7.67 -1.93
N SER A 644 38.83 7.31 -2.63
CA SER A 644 40.19 7.23 -2.07
C SER A 644 40.86 8.59 -2.25
N MET A 645 41.39 9.17 -1.17
CA MET A 645 42.03 10.48 -1.17
C MET A 645 43.36 10.40 -0.42
N THR A 646 44.35 11.11 -0.95
CA THR A 646 45.63 11.34 -0.25
C THR A 646 45.45 12.38 0.85
N ASP A 647 46.42 12.46 1.77
CA ASP A 647 46.38 13.47 2.84
C ASP A 647 46.47 14.89 2.27
N GLU A 648 47.19 15.09 1.18
CA GLU A 648 47.29 16.40 0.47
C GLU A 648 45.95 16.78 -0.17
N GLU A 649 45.27 15.83 -0.81
CA GLU A 649 43.94 16.06 -1.38
C GLU A 649 42.89 16.31 -0.30
N THR A 650 42.95 15.57 0.81
CA THR A 650 42.05 15.78 1.96
C THR A 650 42.18 17.20 2.52
N GLU A 651 43.41 17.71 2.66
CA GLU A 651 43.64 19.07 3.14
C GLU A 651 43.19 20.15 2.15
N LYS A 652 43.38 19.89 0.85
CA LYS A 652 42.87 20.78 -0.20
C LYS A 652 41.34 20.85 -0.18
N TYR A 653 40.67 19.71 -0.18
CA TYR A 653 39.18 19.65 -0.13
C TYR A 653 38.63 20.22 1.17
N ARG A 654 39.30 20.07 2.32
CA ARG A 654 38.91 20.74 3.55
C ARG A 654 38.88 22.26 3.37
N ASN A 655 39.89 22.83 2.73
CA ASN A 655 39.98 24.28 2.48
C ASN A 655 38.94 24.75 1.47
N ASP A 656 38.72 23.97 0.41
CA ASP A 656 37.71 24.25 -0.62
C ASP A 656 36.29 24.23 -0.04
N LEU A 657 35.95 23.17 0.77
CA LEU A 657 34.67 23.07 1.43
C LEU A 657 34.43 24.18 2.45
N ASN A 658 35.42 24.54 3.26
CA ASN A 658 35.31 25.66 4.18
C ASN A 658 35.10 26.99 3.44
N SER A 659 35.74 27.17 2.27
CA SER A 659 35.55 28.37 1.43
C SER A 659 34.13 28.40 0.84
N ILE A 660 33.57 27.27 0.43
CA ILE A 660 32.19 27.17 -0.04
C ILE A 660 31.20 27.48 1.10
N LEU A 661 31.46 27.00 2.30
CA LEU A 661 30.62 27.28 3.48
C LEU A 661 30.68 28.75 3.88
N ASP A 662 31.88 29.38 3.80
CA ASP A 662 32.04 30.82 4.04
C ASP A 662 31.28 31.65 2.98
N TYR A 663 31.23 31.20 1.71
CA TYR A 663 30.47 31.82 0.63
C TYR A 663 28.93 31.65 0.80
N VAL A 664 28.48 30.48 1.24
CA VAL A 664 27.06 30.25 1.54
C VAL A 664 26.63 31.10 2.75
N ALA A 665 27.48 31.21 3.79
CA ALA A 665 27.20 32.06 4.93
C ALA A 665 27.05 33.57 4.52
N ALA A 666 27.83 34.04 3.57
CA ALA A 666 27.70 35.40 3.04
C ALA A 666 26.36 35.60 2.29
N LEU A 667 25.76 34.55 1.72
CA LEU A 667 24.42 34.60 1.11
C LEU A 667 23.31 34.65 2.16
N GLU A 668 23.50 34.03 3.32
CA GLU A 668 22.54 34.04 4.46
C GLU A 668 22.47 35.45 5.12
N ASP A 669 23.53 36.28 4.99
CA ASP A 669 23.56 37.66 5.51
C ASP A 669 22.77 38.62 4.62
N VAL A 670 22.32 38.23 3.44
CA VAL A 670 21.50 39.05 2.53
C VAL A 670 20.02 38.97 2.97
N ASP A 671 19.49 40.12 3.39
CA ASP A 671 18.07 40.24 3.72
C ASP A 671 17.19 40.04 2.47
N THR A 672 16.52 38.91 2.40
CA THR A 672 15.61 38.54 1.32
C THR A 672 14.14 38.50 1.75
N SER A 673 13.81 39.05 2.93
CA SER A 673 12.47 38.95 3.54
C SER A 673 11.38 39.58 2.68
N ASP A 674 11.71 40.59 1.84
CA ASP A 674 10.76 41.26 0.96
C ASP A 674 10.82 40.79 -0.51
N ILE A 675 11.59 39.72 -0.84
CA ILE A 675 11.76 39.24 -2.21
C ILE A 675 10.99 37.91 -2.38
N ALA A 676 10.03 37.88 -3.30
CA ALA A 676 9.32 36.64 -3.64
C ALA A 676 10.28 35.61 -4.27
N PRO A 677 10.26 34.36 -3.88
CA PRO A 677 11.09 33.31 -4.48
C PRO A 677 10.84 33.23 -5.98
N MET A 678 11.90 33.40 -6.77
CA MET A 678 11.83 33.35 -8.23
C MET A 678 12.55 32.08 -8.72
N SER A 679 11.83 31.18 -9.32
CA SER A 679 12.39 29.95 -9.87
C SER A 679 13.09 30.16 -11.20
N HIS A 680 12.69 31.16 -11.99
CA HIS A 680 13.37 31.59 -13.23
C HIS A 680 12.92 32.95 -13.72
N VAL A 681 13.86 33.74 -14.31
CA VAL A 681 13.63 35.10 -14.87
C VAL A 681 12.98 35.03 -16.25
N LEU A 682 13.07 33.92 -16.94
CA LEU A 682 12.52 33.69 -18.28
C LEU A 682 11.66 32.44 -18.29
N ASP A 683 10.60 32.45 -19.09
CA ASP A 683 9.71 31.34 -19.35
C ASP A 683 10.45 30.25 -20.15
N ILE A 684 11.27 29.42 -19.45
CA ILE A 684 12.11 28.42 -20.09
C ILE A 684 11.28 27.11 -20.20
N LYS A 685 11.00 26.72 -21.43
CA LYS A 685 10.51 25.40 -21.77
C LYS A 685 11.65 24.41 -21.67
N ASN A 686 11.35 23.17 -21.16
CA ASN A 686 12.30 22.07 -21.12
C ASN A 686 12.89 21.83 -22.50
N VAL A 687 14.22 21.95 -22.61
CA VAL A 687 14.98 21.58 -23.83
C VAL A 687 15.40 20.12 -23.60
N TRP A 688 14.77 19.21 -24.31
CA TRP A 688 15.15 17.80 -24.32
C TRP A 688 16.42 17.64 -25.15
N ARG A 689 17.37 16.87 -24.66
CA ARG A 689 18.48 16.37 -25.46
C ARG A 689 18.01 15.18 -26.27
N ASP A 690 18.45 15.09 -27.53
CA ASP A 690 18.33 13.87 -28.30
C ASP A 690 19.14 12.75 -27.62
N ASP A 691 18.52 11.58 -27.49
CA ASP A 691 19.09 10.40 -26.80
C ASP A 691 20.10 9.70 -27.76
N THR A 692 21.15 10.44 -28.12
CA THR A 692 22.26 9.93 -28.93
C THR A 692 23.38 9.48 -28.00
N PRO A 693 23.74 8.18 -28.00
CA PRO A 693 24.87 7.70 -27.21
C PRO A 693 26.18 8.31 -27.72
N VAL A 694 26.89 8.97 -26.83
CA VAL A 694 28.24 9.48 -27.11
C VAL A 694 29.24 8.44 -26.59
N GLU A 695 29.96 7.78 -27.48
CA GLU A 695 31.09 6.94 -27.11
C GLU A 695 32.20 7.81 -26.54
N ARG A 696 32.63 7.52 -25.32
CA ARG A 696 33.79 8.17 -24.71
C ARG A 696 35.06 7.54 -25.24
N GLU A 697 36.05 8.35 -25.60
CA GLU A 697 37.33 7.93 -26.17
C GLU A 697 38.14 6.99 -25.25
N ASN A 698 37.94 7.08 -23.90
CA ASN A 698 38.64 6.22 -22.97
C ASN A 698 37.80 5.87 -21.71
N PRO A 699 36.96 4.80 -21.75
CA PRO A 699 36.16 4.38 -20.60
C PRO A 699 36.98 3.99 -19.37
N LEU A 700 38.25 3.60 -19.56
CA LEU A 700 39.13 3.13 -18.48
C LEU A 700 39.60 4.27 -17.56
N GLU A 701 39.57 5.51 -18.01
CA GLU A 701 39.95 6.65 -17.18
C GLU A 701 38.96 6.84 -15.99
N LEU A 702 37.70 6.44 -16.16
CA LEU A 702 36.72 6.51 -15.08
C LEU A 702 37.03 5.54 -13.92
N LEU A 703 37.81 4.49 -14.19
CA LEU A 703 38.21 3.51 -13.19
C LEU A 703 39.40 3.96 -12.33
N ASN A 704 40.07 5.05 -12.68
CA ASN A 704 41.23 5.53 -11.93
C ASN A 704 40.86 6.03 -10.52
N ASN A 705 39.62 6.42 -10.30
CA ASN A 705 39.08 6.85 -8.99
C ASN A 705 38.46 5.71 -8.17
N ALA A 706 38.51 4.46 -8.65
CA ALA A 706 37.98 3.31 -7.92
C ALA A 706 38.93 2.93 -6.77
N PRO A 707 38.40 2.72 -5.54
CA PRO A 707 39.21 2.23 -4.40
C PRO A 707 39.82 0.85 -4.66
N GLU A 708 39.06 -0.01 -5.32
CA GLU A 708 39.52 -1.31 -5.82
C GLU A 708 38.86 -1.60 -7.19
N ARG A 709 39.61 -2.22 -8.09
CA ARG A 709 39.15 -2.60 -9.42
C ARG A 709 39.61 -4.01 -9.78
N GLU A 710 38.83 -4.67 -10.63
CA GLU A 710 39.17 -5.94 -11.23
C GLU A 710 38.93 -5.85 -12.73
N GLU A 711 40.03 -5.83 -13.52
CA GLU A 711 40.04 -5.57 -14.97
C GLU A 711 39.34 -4.22 -15.33
N ALA A 712 38.21 -4.29 -16.05
CA ALA A 712 37.43 -3.14 -16.52
C ALA A 712 36.20 -2.83 -15.64
N TYR A 713 36.18 -3.29 -14.39
CA TYR A 713 35.02 -3.15 -13.48
C TYR A 713 35.44 -2.60 -12.11
N TYR A 714 34.52 -1.86 -11.47
CA TYR A 714 34.65 -1.48 -10.07
C TYR A 714 34.47 -2.71 -9.18
N LYS A 715 35.40 -2.97 -8.26
CA LYS A 715 35.25 -3.99 -7.24
C LYS A 715 34.54 -3.39 -6.04
N VAL A 716 33.32 -3.86 -5.76
CA VAL A 716 32.57 -3.47 -4.58
C VAL A 716 32.78 -4.49 -3.45
N PRO A 717 33.02 -4.07 -2.20
CA PRO A 717 33.08 -4.97 -1.07
C PRO A 717 31.79 -5.79 -0.97
N LYS A 718 31.88 -7.05 -0.55
CA LYS A 718 30.70 -7.86 -0.22
C LYS A 718 29.93 -7.17 0.91
N ILE A 719 28.67 -6.81 0.63
CA ILE A 719 27.81 -6.09 1.57
C ILE A 719 27.26 -6.98 2.68
N LEU A 720 27.45 -8.30 2.58
CA LEU A 720 26.95 -9.29 3.53
C LEU A 720 28.08 -10.27 3.88
N GLU A 721 28.79 -10.02 4.97
CA GLU A 721 29.20 -11.06 5.90
C GLU A 721 28.32 -10.88 7.13
N GLY A 722 27.22 -11.65 7.13
CA GLY A 722 26.42 -11.81 8.33
C GLY A 722 27.10 -12.76 9.29
N ASN A 723 27.25 -12.36 10.54
CA ASN A 723 27.19 -13.24 11.68
C ASN A 723 25.75 -13.33 12.14
#